data_f02fbc270fc8e020950dc553e24438c3
#
_entry.id   f02fbc270fc8e020950dc553e24438c3
#
_cell.length_a   1.000
_cell.length_b   1.000
_cell.length_c   1.000
_cell.angle_alpha   90.00
_cell.angle_beta   90.00
_cell.angle_gamma   90.00
#
_symmetry.space_group_name_H-M   'P 1'
#
loop_
_entity.id
_entity.type
_entity.pdbx_description
1 polymer ?
#
loop_
_entity_poly.entity_id
_entity_poly.type
_entity_poly.pdbx_seq_one_letter_code
_entity_poly.pdbx_strand_id
1 'polypeptide(L)'
;MMLLLSAGAIGVLLPQAQKGRTISTLEGWSRGTLRDGGANTYVAADGGIRLINVRDLNEDGAVDLVFANTHEHNEKLDLSLYWGKRGFDVGRKTSLPTEGAQSAAAADLNGDGYPELIVANRFDGTRTELNSYVYWGGAQGFAESRRTELPTQGAEAVAAGDLNGDGSADLVFANSGLSYHVSVDAFQKSFLYWGSKSGFSPDRRAALETINGRDVKIADLDRDGFPDLVFANEGNEPGEGGAAIYWGARMGRFDKSRMTRLPGERSSSVAVSDLNGDGFLDVVLANSFRLKTRELGMYNIVDTDAIDSFVYWGSARGFSPDSRTGLPTRGARHALTADLNGDGLADIVFANHSGPASYIYWNSPQGFSGERRAELPSQRATQTAVGDFDKDGRPDLAITSFSSGASHDTDSWVYLNSGGSFPVARRTALPTHGATGVVAADFNRDGEPDLAFINKIDGIDRDPLDSWIYWGNPKGEYSRARRQAVPAHNVNAYSAADLNADGFPDLYFPGSPQLIYWGATKGGFDTKRRTVLSNDNSFSAQIADFNRDGYLDIATSQWAPTKEEVSLFWGGANGFSDDRRFLFRLGELRFHAVADLNNDQWLDIVFTTTGNRVVICWNSASGFDNQRRTVLPSEVAISTRVADLNKDGYLDIVICNLWSKNPPPGKPRSFGGSPEAGTYIYWGSKDGYDAARRLTLPTVGNEDAAVADLNGDGWLDLVLTSYHAGYTRANPSYIFWNGPRGFDPSKPTRIETNSGSGVIVADFNRDGHRDILFACHSKNGNHRNDSYLYWGGPDGFSASRRALIPGLGPHLFNLTDIGNIHDRTDRYDYISEPIEGDGSEWSSLSWKAETPFRTRVEFQVRTAGTRQELDSAEWEGPSGSASVYVRPGALRNATGRWLQFKATLVSPDDANTPVLRSVTVR
;
A
#
# COMPACT_ATOMS: atom_id res chain seq x y z
N MET A 1 42.08 66.62 -47.32
CA MET A 1 41.41 67.40 -46.36
C MET A 1 40.23 66.51 -45.97
N MET A 2 40.38 65.72 -44.96
CA MET A 2 39.42 64.71 -44.49
C MET A 2 38.66 65.28 -43.35
N LEU A 3 37.34 65.26 -43.45
CA LEU A 3 36.44 65.50 -42.37
C LEU A 3 36.03 64.13 -41.69
N LEU A 4 36.36 64.03 -40.43
CA LEU A 4 35.93 62.96 -39.59
C LEU A 4 34.55 63.29 -39.05
N LEU A 5 33.57 62.49 -39.35
CA LEU A 5 32.22 62.41 -38.68
C LEU A 5 32.27 61.30 -37.65
N SER A 6 32.15 61.69 -36.38
CA SER A 6 31.96 60.76 -35.27
C SER A 6 30.49 60.34 -35.23
N ALA A 7 30.23 59.09 -35.46
CA ALA A 7 28.91 58.49 -35.22
C ALA A 7 28.90 57.95 -33.75
N GLY A 8 28.10 58.59 -32.89
CA GLY A 8 27.77 58.05 -31.55
C GLY A 8 26.90 56.87 -31.68
N ALA A 9 27.36 55.72 -31.30
CA ALA A 9 26.58 54.53 -31.17
C ALA A 9 25.77 54.62 -29.87
N ILE A 10 24.46 54.77 -29.99
CA ILE A 10 23.50 54.56 -28.92
C ILE A 10 23.41 53.03 -28.76
N GLY A 11 24.09 52.52 -27.74
CA GLY A 11 23.95 51.11 -27.33
C GLY A 11 22.56 50.90 -26.76
N VAL A 12 21.68 50.32 -27.54
CA VAL A 12 20.47 49.72 -27.01
C VAL A 12 20.90 48.54 -26.15
N LEU A 13 20.89 48.70 -24.83
CA LEU A 13 21.00 47.61 -23.89
C LEU A 13 19.71 46.74 -24.09
N LEU A 14 19.86 45.70 -24.89
CA LEU A 14 18.90 44.62 -24.86
C LEU A 14 18.92 44.05 -23.43
N PRO A 15 17.77 43.88 -22.77
CA PRO A 15 17.73 43.26 -21.44
C PRO A 15 18.38 41.89 -21.59
N GLN A 16 19.42 41.62 -20.83
CA GLN A 16 19.94 40.25 -20.69
C GLN A 16 18.78 39.38 -20.24
N ALA A 17 18.40 38.43 -21.07
CA ALA A 17 17.41 37.45 -20.70
C ALA A 17 17.89 36.80 -19.41
N GLN A 18 17.14 36.98 -18.30
CA GLN A 18 17.34 36.25 -17.07
C GLN A 18 17.45 34.78 -17.44
N LYS A 19 18.56 34.14 -17.15
CA LYS A 19 18.76 32.70 -17.41
C LYS A 19 17.87 31.95 -16.44
N GLY A 20 16.64 31.64 -16.86
CA GLY A 20 15.77 30.79 -16.11
C GLY A 20 16.39 29.40 -15.89
N ARG A 21 16.21 28.84 -14.74
CA ARG A 21 16.58 27.44 -14.45
C ARG A 21 15.44 26.52 -14.74
N THR A 22 15.69 25.52 -15.59
CA THR A 22 14.71 24.45 -15.90
C THR A 22 15.18 23.13 -15.32
N ILE A 23 14.30 22.46 -14.61
CA ILE A 23 14.45 21.09 -14.12
C ILE A 23 13.51 20.21 -14.95
N SER A 24 14.06 19.19 -15.64
CA SER A 24 13.32 18.31 -16.56
C SER A 24 14.02 16.98 -16.83
N THR A 25 15.02 16.62 -16.06
CA THR A 25 15.77 15.39 -16.23
C THR A 25 15.83 14.62 -14.92
N LEU A 26 16.01 13.32 -14.98
CA LEU A 26 16.17 12.47 -13.80
C LEU A 26 17.22 13.05 -12.84
N GLU A 27 18.42 13.41 -13.36
CA GLU A 27 19.47 14.03 -12.53
C GLU A 27 19.04 15.36 -11.90
N GLY A 28 18.27 16.16 -12.63
CA GLY A 28 17.77 17.45 -12.10
C GLY A 28 16.75 17.26 -10.99
N TRP A 29 15.85 16.33 -11.15
CA TRP A 29 14.83 16.02 -10.15
C TRP A 29 15.40 15.32 -8.92
N SER A 30 16.33 14.38 -9.08
CA SER A 30 16.93 13.64 -7.97
C SER A 30 17.79 14.47 -7.01
N ARG A 31 18.06 15.72 -7.34
CA ARG A 31 18.67 16.70 -6.43
C ARG A 31 17.66 17.33 -5.46
N GLY A 32 16.38 17.21 -5.73
CA GLY A 32 15.30 17.60 -4.85
C GLY A 32 14.93 16.48 -3.90
N THR A 33 13.85 16.67 -3.18
CA THR A 33 13.35 15.75 -2.16
C THR A 33 11.90 15.39 -2.46
N LEU A 34 11.61 14.11 -2.59
CA LEU A 34 10.26 13.60 -2.49
C LEU A 34 9.91 13.54 -1.01
N ARG A 35 8.84 14.21 -0.59
CA ARG A 35 8.48 14.30 0.83
C ARG A 35 8.09 12.96 1.42
N ASP A 36 7.59 12.07 0.58
CA ASP A 36 7.28 10.69 0.90
C ASP A 36 8.49 9.74 0.75
N GLY A 37 9.69 10.28 0.51
CA GLY A 37 10.91 9.51 0.30
C GLY A 37 10.93 8.71 -1.01
N GLY A 38 9.87 8.82 -1.83
CA GLY A 38 9.69 8.05 -3.06
C GLY A 38 8.76 6.85 -2.92
N ALA A 39 8.01 6.74 -1.81
CA ALA A 39 7.12 5.62 -1.58
C ALA A 39 5.83 5.66 -2.41
N ASN A 40 5.33 6.85 -2.73
CA ASN A 40 4.15 7.04 -3.57
C ASN A 40 4.48 7.76 -4.87
N THR A 41 5.55 8.56 -4.87
CA THR A 41 6.01 9.32 -6.02
C THR A 41 7.43 8.93 -6.36
N TYR A 42 7.78 8.99 -7.62
CA TYR A 42 9.15 8.73 -8.07
C TYR A 42 9.52 9.63 -9.23
N VAL A 43 10.82 9.75 -9.47
CA VAL A 43 11.35 10.45 -10.64
C VAL A 43 11.59 9.42 -11.71
N ALA A 44 10.73 9.37 -12.70
CA ALA A 44 10.83 8.40 -13.78
C ALA A 44 12.07 8.65 -14.68
N ALA A 45 12.55 7.61 -15.34
CA ALA A 45 13.72 7.67 -16.22
C ALA A 45 13.55 8.65 -17.38
N ASP A 46 12.31 8.95 -17.78
CA ASP A 46 11.97 9.97 -18.78
C ASP A 46 12.08 11.41 -18.26
N GLY A 47 12.45 11.59 -16.99
CA GLY A 47 12.56 12.89 -16.33
C GLY A 47 11.24 13.50 -15.88
N GLY A 48 10.21 12.71 -15.69
CA GLY A 48 8.94 13.12 -15.09
C GLY A 48 8.84 12.70 -13.63
N ILE A 49 8.13 13.49 -12.81
CA ILE A 49 7.67 13.05 -11.48
C ILE A 49 6.23 12.56 -11.61
N ARG A 50 5.95 11.38 -11.08
CA ARG A 50 4.63 10.75 -11.12
C ARG A 50 4.37 9.89 -9.88
N LEU A 51 3.11 9.51 -9.67
CA LEU A 51 2.75 8.53 -8.64
C LEU A 51 3.16 7.13 -9.07
N ILE A 52 3.55 6.30 -8.12
CA ILE A 52 3.95 4.90 -8.34
C ILE A 52 2.71 4.06 -8.61
N ASN A 53 1.69 4.19 -7.78
CA ASN A 53 0.46 3.45 -7.96
C ASN A 53 -0.61 4.28 -8.63
N VAL A 54 -1.27 3.63 -9.55
CA VAL A 54 -2.45 4.15 -10.22
C VAL A 54 -3.56 3.13 -10.07
N ARG A 55 -4.70 3.58 -9.59
CA ARG A 55 -5.90 2.75 -9.45
C ARG A 55 -6.83 2.87 -10.66
N ASP A 56 -6.50 3.70 -11.60
CA ASP A 56 -7.15 3.83 -12.91
C ASP A 56 -6.27 3.11 -13.92
N LEU A 57 -6.47 1.80 -14.04
CA LEU A 57 -5.63 0.91 -14.84
C LEU A 57 -5.85 1.06 -16.35
N ASN A 58 -6.95 1.68 -16.72
CA ASN A 58 -7.30 1.94 -18.11
C ASN A 58 -7.25 3.42 -18.48
N GLU A 59 -6.88 4.29 -17.52
CA GLU A 59 -6.82 5.76 -17.69
C GLU A 59 -8.13 6.38 -18.16
N ASP A 60 -9.24 5.86 -17.66
CA ASP A 60 -10.55 6.41 -17.99
C ASP A 60 -11.05 7.42 -16.95
N GLY A 61 -10.25 7.67 -15.93
CA GLY A 61 -10.52 8.62 -14.85
C GLY A 61 -11.36 8.04 -13.73
N ALA A 62 -11.60 6.73 -13.74
CA ALA A 62 -12.29 6.04 -12.69
C ALA A 62 -11.33 5.03 -12.01
N VAL A 63 -11.59 4.69 -10.76
CA VAL A 63 -10.77 3.72 -10.02
C VAL A 63 -11.12 2.30 -10.44
N ASP A 64 -10.12 1.49 -10.73
CA ASP A 64 -10.28 0.08 -11.05
C ASP A 64 -9.95 -0.81 -9.87
N LEU A 65 -10.54 -1.99 -9.81
CA LEU A 65 -10.40 -2.92 -8.70
C LEU A 65 -9.84 -4.27 -9.16
N VAL A 66 -8.76 -4.72 -8.56
CA VAL A 66 -8.15 -6.02 -8.81
C VAL A 66 -8.25 -6.88 -7.56
N PHE A 67 -8.74 -8.11 -7.67
CA PHE A 67 -8.90 -9.03 -6.55
C PHE A 67 -7.95 -10.22 -6.64
N ALA A 68 -7.21 -10.44 -5.59
CA ALA A 68 -6.27 -11.54 -5.41
C ALA A 68 -6.89 -12.71 -4.64
N ASN A 69 -6.69 -13.94 -5.11
CA ASN A 69 -7.33 -15.11 -4.58
C ASN A 69 -6.34 -16.17 -4.11
N THR A 70 -6.52 -16.73 -2.90
CA THR A 70 -5.65 -17.79 -2.36
C THR A 70 -6.39 -19.03 -1.90
N HIS A 71 -5.71 -20.17 -1.89
CA HIS A 71 -6.07 -21.36 -1.13
C HIS A 71 -4.87 -22.22 -0.69
N GLU A 72 -5.12 -23.07 0.32
CA GLU A 72 -4.07 -23.82 1.01
C GLU A 72 -3.65 -25.12 0.36
N HIS A 73 -4.29 -25.56 -0.74
CA HIS A 73 -4.05 -26.91 -1.22
C HIS A 73 -4.04 -27.16 -2.72
N ASN A 74 -4.01 -26.15 -3.61
CA ASN A 74 -3.70 -26.41 -5.01
C ASN A 74 -3.43 -25.16 -5.86
N GLU A 75 -2.37 -25.18 -6.58
CA GLU A 75 -1.37 -24.13 -6.57
C GLU A 75 -0.86 -23.78 -7.97
N LYS A 76 -1.49 -24.20 -9.03
CA LYS A 76 -1.23 -23.74 -10.40
C LYS A 76 -2.48 -23.10 -10.98
N LEU A 77 -2.79 -21.91 -10.49
CA LEU A 77 -3.94 -21.15 -10.95
C LEU A 77 -3.51 -19.89 -11.70
N ASP A 78 -4.18 -19.60 -12.82
CA ASP A 78 -3.99 -18.38 -13.58
C ASP A 78 -4.75 -17.22 -12.96
N LEU A 79 -4.19 -16.05 -13.06
CA LEU A 79 -4.74 -14.79 -12.62
C LEU A 79 -5.82 -14.28 -13.59
N SER A 80 -6.90 -13.72 -13.09
CA SER A 80 -7.98 -13.17 -13.89
C SER A 80 -8.02 -11.65 -13.87
N LEU A 81 -7.71 -11.02 -14.98
CA LEU A 81 -7.79 -9.59 -15.19
C LEU A 81 -9.05 -9.24 -16.00
N TYR A 82 -9.91 -8.43 -15.40
CA TYR A 82 -11.08 -7.86 -16.03
C TYR A 82 -10.87 -6.38 -16.37
N TRP A 83 -11.01 -6.04 -17.64
CA TRP A 83 -10.76 -4.69 -18.16
C TRP A 83 -11.99 -3.78 -18.06
N GLY A 84 -11.80 -2.57 -17.50
CA GLY A 84 -12.84 -1.53 -17.44
C GLY A 84 -13.23 -1.01 -18.82
N LYS A 85 -14.44 -0.70 -19.01
CA LYS A 85 -14.97 0.15 -20.05
C LYS A 85 -16.45 0.40 -19.82
N ARG A 86 -16.81 1.60 -19.31
CA ARG A 86 -18.20 1.96 -19.02
C ARG A 86 -19.08 0.75 -18.76
N GLY A 87 -18.54 -0.17 -17.98
CA GLY A 87 -19.11 -1.44 -17.62
C GLY A 87 -18.26 -2.66 -17.96
N PHE A 88 -18.27 -3.64 -17.03
CA PHE A 88 -17.50 -4.86 -17.18
C PHE A 88 -18.20 -5.86 -18.12
N ASP A 89 -17.47 -6.34 -19.12
CA ASP A 89 -17.92 -7.42 -20.00
C ASP A 89 -17.15 -8.71 -19.63
N VAL A 90 -17.86 -9.75 -19.23
CA VAL A 90 -17.24 -11.06 -18.91
C VAL A 90 -16.48 -11.66 -20.09
N GLY A 91 -16.78 -11.23 -21.33
CA GLY A 91 -16.05 -11.62 -22.54
C GLY A 91 -14.70 -10.90 -22.71
N ARG A 92 -14.42 -9.85 -21.91
CA ARG A 92 -13.16 -9.09 -21.94
C ARG A 92 -12.23 -9.46 -20.79
N LYS A 93 -12.00 -10.74 -20.62
CA LYS A 93 -11.13 -11.33 -19.60
C LYS A 93 -9.75 -11.62 -20.16
N THR A 94 -8.71 -11.31 -19.41
CA THR A 94 -7.33 -11.76 -19.66
C THR A 94 -6.86 -12.64 -18.49
N SER A 95 -6.28 -13.79 -18.80
CA SER A 95 -5.72 -14.72 -17.83
C SER A 95 -4.20 -14.67 -17.91
N LEU A 96 -3.52 -14.46 -16.78
CA LEU A 96 -2.07 -14.44 -16.68
C LEU A 96 -1.59 -15.58 -15.76
N PRO A 97 -0.66 -16.48 -16.21
CA PRO A 97 -0.22 -17.61 -15.40
C PRO A 97 0.47 -17.22 -14.10
N THR A 98 -0.02 -17.75 -12.98
CA THR A 98 0.67 -17.68 -11.70
C THR A 98 0.96 -19.08 -11.14
N GLU A 99 1.83 -19.19 -10.15
CA GLU A 99 2.06 -20.41 -9.39
C GLU A 99 1.88 -20.13 -7.89
N GLY A 100 0.65 -20.26 -7.41
CA GLY A 100 0.34 -20.06 -5.99
C GLY A 100 0.47 -18.64 -5.50
N ALA A 101 0.05 -17.67 -6.30
CA ALA A 101 0.13 -16.24 -5.97
C ALA A 101 -0.72 -15.86 -4.76
N GLN A 102 -0.17 -15.02 -3.87
CA GLN A 102 -0.80 -14.56 -2.62
C GLN A 102 -1.15 -13.08 -2.63
N SER A 103 -0.37 -12.25 -3.29
CA SER A 103 -0.54 -10.81 -3.35
C SER A 103 0.00 -10.23 -4.66
N ALA A 104 -0.49 -9.08 -5.06
CA ALA A 104 0.03 -8.32 -6.19
C ALA A 104 0.11 -6.83 -5.88
N ALA A 105 1.01 -6.13 -6.56
CA ALA A 105 1.15 -4.67 -6.52
C ALA A 105 1.36 -4.14 -7.95
N ALA A 106 1.02 -2.88 -8.17
CA ALA A 106 1.27 -2.19 -9.42
C ALA A 106 2.12 -0.95 -9.19
N ALA A 107 3.16 -0.76 -9.99
CA ALA A 107 4.00 0.44 -9.97
C ALA A 107 4.74 0.57 -11.30
N ASP A 108 4.98 1.79 -11.74
CA ASP A 108 5.90 2.06 -12.86
C ASP A 108 7.34 1.85 -12.39
N LEU A 109 7.85 0.63 -12.57
CA LEU A 109 9.17 0.20 -12.09
C LEU A 109 10.31 0.59 -13.03
N ASN A 110 9.98 0.94 -14.25
CA ASN A 110 10.98 1.25 -15.27
C ASN A 110 10.98 2.73 -15.69
N GLY A 111 10.03 3.51 -15.15
CA GLY A 111 9.89 4.95 -15.42
C GLY A 111 9.39 5.25 -16.83
N ASP A 112 8.73 4.28 -17.50
CA ASP A 112 8.24 4.48 -18.85
C ASP A 112 6.79 4.99 -18.90
N GLY A 113 6.19 5.21 -17.71
CA GLY A 113 4.84 5.73 -17.54
C GLY A 113 3.75 4.66 -17.55
N TYR A 114 4.11 3.39 -17.70
CA TYR A 114 3.20 2.25 -17.60
C TYR A 114 3.47 1.47 -16.33
N PRO A 115 2.49 1.33 -15.45
CA PRO A 115 2.70 0.55 -14.24
C PRO A 115 3.04 -0.91 -14.56
N GLU A 116 4.10 -1.44 -13.95
CA GLU A 116 4.37 -2.86 -13.91
C GLU A 116 3.44 -3.55 -12.92
N LEU A 117 3.10 -4.80 -13.22
CA LEU A 117 2.34 -5.63 -12.31
C LEU A 117 3.25 -6.64 -11.61
N ILE A 118 3.25 -6.60 -10.27
CA ILE A 118 4.12 -7.41 -9.44
C ILE A 118 3.30 -8.48 -8.72
N VAL A 119 3.61 -9.77 -8.92
CA VAL A 119 2.89 -10.90 -8.35
C VAL A 119 3.74 -11.65 -7.33
N ALA A 120 3.30 -11.73 -6.09
CA ALA A 120 3.91 -12.53 -5.04
C ALA A 120 3.35 -13.96 -5.07
N ASN A 121 4.14 -14.93 -5.52
CA ASN A 121 3.78 -16.35 -5.57
C ASN A 121 4.15 -17.04 -4.24
N ARG A 122 3.19 -17.74 -3.62
CA ARG A 122 3.33 -18.30 -2.28
C ARG A 122 3.63 -19.80 -2.21
N PHE A 123 2.90 -20.63 -2.92
CA PHE A 123 2.95 -22.09 -2.77
C PHE A 123 2.30 -22.81 -3.95
N ASP A 124 2.96 -23.79 -4.58
CA ASP A 124 2.49 -24.51 -5.77
C ASP A 124 1.81 -25.86 -5.49
N GLY A 125 1.44 -26.11 -4.21
CA GLY A 125 0.88 -27.37 -3.74
C GLY A 125 1.89 -28.37 -3.23
N THR A 126 3.13 -28.15 -3.59
CA THR A 126 4.20 -29.07 -3.21
C THR A 126 5.36 -28.36 -2.53
N ARG A 127 5.61 -27.09 -2.88
CA ARG A 127 6.77 -26.31 -2.38
C ARG A 127 6.43 -24.84 -2.24
N THR A 128 7.16 -24.17 -1.35
CA THR A 128 7.11 -22.73 -1.10
C THR A 128 8.27 -21.98 -1.77
N GLU A 129 9.25 -22.72 -2.27
CA GLU A 129 10.37 -22.14 -3.03
C GLU A 129 9.96 -21.91 -4.48
N LEU A 130 9.32 -20.77 -4.72
CA LEU A 130 8.78 -20.38 -6.01
C LEU A 130 9.34 -19.00 -6.42
N ASN A 131 9.26 -18.67 -7.72
CA ASN A 131 9.61 -17.33 -8.17
C ASN A 131 8.39 -16.42 -8.09
N SER A 132 8.55 -15.24 -7.51
CA SER A 132 7.60 -14.13 -7.66
C SER A 132 7.83 -13.39 -8.96
N TYR A 133 6.81 -12.75 -9.52
CA TYR A 133 6.85 -12.26 -10.90
C TYR A 133 6.66 -10.74 -10.99
N VAL A 134 7.50 -10.09 -11.81
CA VAL A 134 7.24 -8.74 -12.30
C VAL A 134 6.84 -8.83 -13.77
N TYR A 135 5.62 -8.47 -14.06
CA TYR A 135 5.12 -8.31 -15.40
C TYR A 135 5.25 -6.86 -15.85
N TRP A 136 6.04 -6.68 -16.92
CA TRP A 136 6.31 -5.35 -17.47
C TRP A 136 5.15 -4.85 -18.29
N GLY A 137 4.62 -3.68 -17.90
CA GLY A 137 3.60 -2.96 -18.64
C GLY A 137 4.06 -2.45 -20.01
N GLY A 138 3.23 -1.76 -20.69
CA GLY A 138 3.52 -1.11 -21.97
C GLY A 138 2.32 -0.99 -22.91
N ALA A 139 2.44 -0.14 -23.94
CA ALA A 139 1.38 0.17 -24.92
C ALA A 139 0.70 -1.04 -25.59
N GLN A 140 1.22 -2.22 -25.37
CA GLN A 140 0.62 -3.48 -25.84
C GLN A 140 0.24 -4.42 -24.69
N GLY A 141 0.12 -3.88 -23.46
CA GLY A 141 -0.20 -4.63 -22.27
C GLY A 141 0.90 -5.60 -21.85
N PHE A 142 0.56 -6.58 -21.06
CA PHE A 142 1.49 -7.55 -20.50
C PHE A 142 1.73 -8.76 -21.43
N ALA A 143 2.94 -9.31 -21.42
CA ALA A 143 3.27 -10.53 -22.12
C ALA A 143 4.08 -11.48 -21.23
N GLU A 144 3.78 -12.78 -21.28
CA GLU A 144 4.57 -13.81 -20.60
C GLU A 144 6.06 -13.75 -20.96
N SER A 145 6.37 -13.40 -22.21
CA SER A 145 7.74 -13.22 -22.67
C SER A 145 8.44 -11.95 -22.14
N ARG A 146 7.71 -11.06 -21.48
CA ARG A 146 8.22 -9.83 -20.87
C ARG A 146 8.05 -9.84 -19.35
N ARG A 147 8.09 -10.99 -18.72
CA ARG A 147 8.09 -11.09 -17.28
C ARG A 147 9.52 -11.27 -16.76
N THR A 148 9.77 -10.72 -15.59
CA THR A 148 10.95 -11.01 -14.77
C THR A 148 10.55 -11.91 -13.62
N GLU A 149 11.30 -12.97 -13.43
CA GLU A 149 11.10 -13.93 -12.34
C GLU A 149 12.07 -13.64 -11.21
N LEU A 150 11.53 -13.36 -10.01
CA LEU A 150 12.31 -12.98 -8.83
C LEU A 150 12.18 -14.07 -7.76
N PRO A 151 13.25 -14.86 -7.45
CA PRO A 151 13.18 -15.91 -6.46
C PRO A 151 12.70 -15.44 -5.09
N THR A 152 11.52 -15.90 -4.68
CA THR A 152 10.91 -15.63 -3.39
C THR A 152 10.64 -16.90 -2.61
N GLN A 153 10.18 -16.78 -1.37
CA GLN A 153 9.97 -17.93 -0.48
C GLN A 153 8.66 -17.77 0.31
N GLY A 154 7.54 -18.16 -0.29
CA GLY A 154 6.21 -18.03 0.28
C GLY A 154 5.80 -16.56 0.49
N ALA A 155 5.94 -15.73 -0.54
CA ALA A 155 5.66 -14.30 -0.44
C ALA A 155 4.18 -13.98 -0.17
N GLU A 156 3.92 -13.19 0.87
CA GLU A 156 2.58 -12.80 1.33
C GLU A 156 2.18 -11.39 0.85
N ALA A 157 3.16 -10.48 0.78
CA ALA A 157 2.93 -9.10 0.36
C ALA A 157 4.17 -8.50 -0.31
N VAL A 158 3.96 -7.46 -1.11
CA VAL A 158 5.02 -6.69 -1.76
C VAL A 158 4.72 -5.19 -1.69
N ALA A 159 5.75 -4.39 -1.42
CA ALA A 159 5.72 -2.94 -1.50
C ALA A 159 6.82 -2.43 -2.44
N ALA A 160 6.53 -1.32 -3.12
CA ALA A 160 7.43 -0.69 -4.07
C ALA A 160 7.70 0.78 -3.71
N GLY A 161 8.96 1.21 -3.78
CA GLY A 161 9.36 2.59 -3.52
C GLY A 161 10.87 2.77 -3.69
N ASP A 162 11.33 3.98 -3.94
CA ASP A 162 12.77 4.30 -3.99
C ASP A 162 13.34 4.36 -2.57
N LEU A 163 13.81 3.23 -2.07
CA LEU A 163 14.32 3.07 -0.70
C LEU A 163 15.77 3.51 -0.54
N ASN A 164 16.47 3.66 -1.63
CA ASN A 164 17.88 4.01 -1.59
C ASN A 164 18.17 5.43 -2.08
N GLY A 165 17.16 6.13 -2.60
CA GLY A 165 17.24 7.48 -3.11
C GLY A 165 18.00 7.59 -4.43
N ASP A 166 18.05 6.52 -5.23
CA ASP A 166 18.77 6.53 -6.50
C ASP A 166 17.88 6.88 -7.70
N GLY A 167 16.61 7.12 -7.46
CA GLY A 167 15.61 7.46 -8.48
C GLY A 167 15.01 6.26 -9.19
N SER A 168 15.29 5.05 -8.71
CA SER A 168 14.68 3.82 -9.18
C SER A 168 13.85 3.21 -8.06
N ALA A 169 12.63 2.79 -8.34
CA ALA A 169 11.81 2.14 -7.33
C ALA A 169 12.39 0.78 -6.94
N ASP A 170 12.49 0.54 -5.65
CA ASP A 170 12.90 -0.72 -5.04
C ASP A 170 11.68 -1.55 -4.65
N LEU A 171 11.83 -2.86 -4.48
CA LEU A 171 10.75 -3.76 -4.15
C LEU A 171 10.98 -4.51 -2.85
N VAL A 172 9.97 -4.53 -2.00
CA VAL A 172 10.01 -5.25 -0.74
C VAL A 172 8.95 -6.34 -0.72
N PHE A 173 9.39 -7.59 -0.55
CA PHE A 173 8.50 -8.73 -0.38
C PHE A 173 8.45 -9.16 1.07
N ALA A 174 7.27 -9.14 1.68
CA ALA A 174 7.02 -9.73 2.97
C ALA A 174 6.85 -11.25 2.79
N ASN A 175 7.70 -12.04 3.44
CA ASN A 175 7.70 -13.49 3.30
C ASN A 175 7.21 -14.18 4.57
N SER A 176 6.35 -15.18 4.41
CA SER A 176 5.78 -15.98 5.49
C SER A 176 6.11 -17.46 5.32
N GLY A 177 6.71 -18.07 6.33
CA GLY A 177 7.18 -19.45 6.27
C GLY A 177 6.29 -20.51 6.87
N LEU A 178 5.03 -20.19 7.17
CA LEU A 178 4.10 -21.19 7.70
C LEU A 178 3.19 -21.74 6.62
N SER A 179 3.30 -23.04 6.33
CA SER A 179 2.13 -23.79 5.90
C SER A 179 1.36 -24.24 7.14
N TYR A 180 0.03 -24.35 7.07
CA TYR A 180 -0.79 -24.89 8.15
C TYR A 180 -0.44 -26.33 8.51
N HIS A 181 0.50 -26.96 7.79
CA HIS A 181 0.86 -28.37 7.90
C HIS A 181 2.31 -28.67 8.25
N VAL A 182 3.18 -27.65 8.35
CA VAL A 182 4.61 -27.87 8.66
C VAL A 182 5.06 -26.93 9.74
N SER A 183 5.42 -27.47 10.91
CA SER A 183 6.14 -26.74 11.94
C SER A 183 7.61 -26.65 11.51
N VAL A 184 8.12 -25.48 11.19
CA VAL A 184 9.53 -25.25 10.92
C VAL A 184 10.07 -24.30 11.96
N ASP A 185 11.09 -24.75 12.68
CA ASP A 185 11.86 -23.97 13.65
C ASP A 185 12.83 -22.97 13.00
N ALA A 186 12.42 -22.32 11.91
CA ALA A 186 13.31 -21.43 11.18
C ALA A 186 12.76 -20.00 11.12
N PHE A 187 13.58 -19.07 11.54
CA PHE A 187 13.39 -17.63 11.29
C PHE A 187 13.43 -17.36 9.80
N GLN A 188 12.37 -16.76 9.25
CA GLN A 188 12.31 -16.42 7.85
C GLN A 188 12.67 -14.95 7.62
N LYS A 189 13.07 -14.65 6.39
CA LYS A 189 13.59 -13.34 6.01
C LYS A 189 12.74 -12.75 4.91
N SER A 190 12.34 -11.49 5.05
CA SER A 190 11.76 -10.70 3.98
C SER A 190 12.83 -10.14 3.06
N PHE A 191 12.48 -9.87 1.80
CA PHE A 191 13.46 -9.51 0.79
C PHE A 191 13.20 -8.12 0.22
N LEU A 192 14.25 -7.34 0.23
CA LEU A 192 14.30 -6.07 -0.48
C LEU A 192 15.09 -6.25 -1.77
N TYR A 193 14.46 -5.95 -2.88
CA TYR A 193 15.06 -5.91 -4.20
C TYR A 193 15.29 -4.48 -4.64
N TRP A 194 16.56 -4.17 -4.88
CA TRP A 194 16.97 -2.86 -5.36
C TRP A 194 16.70 -2.68 -6.84
N GLY A 195 15.93 -1.66 -7.17
CA GLY A 195 15.70 -1.24 -8.51
C GLY A 195 16.95 -0.69 -9.20
N SER A 196 16.93 -0.55 -10.49
CA SER A 196 17.92 0.15 -11.31
C SER A 196 17.39 0.37 -12.72
N LYS A 197 17.98 1.28 -13.45
CA LYS A 197 17.71 1.47 -14.91
C LYS A 197 17.81 0.21 -15.75
N SER A 198 18.48 -0.81 -15.23
CA SER A 198 18.53 -2.12 -15.85
C SER A 198 17.59 -3.13 -15.19
N GLY A 199 16.64 -2.66 -14.33
CA GLY A 199 15.70 -3.45 -13.59
C GLY A 199 16.29 -4.11 -12.35
N PHE A 200 15.67 -5.19 -11.90
CA PHE A 200 16.03 -5.92 -10.69
C PHE A 200 16.99 -7.07 -10.96
N SER A 201 17.84 -7.38 -9.98
CA SER A 201 18.74 -8.54 -10.04
C SER A 201 18.68 -9.30 -8.72
N PRO A 202 18.72 -10.66 -8.77
CA PRO A 202 18.87 -11.49 -7.59
C PRO A 202 20.09 -11.12 -6.75
N ASP A 203 21.15 -10.68 -7.39
CA ASP A 203 22.40 -10.28 -6.73
C ASP A 203 22.31 -8.91 -6.05
N ARG A 204 21.25 -8.13 -6.35
CA ARG A 204 20.96 -6.84 -5.74
C ARG A 204 19.79 -6.95 -4.77
N ARG A 205 19.73 -8.01 -3.99
CA ARG A 205 18.71 -8.28 -2.98
C ARG A 205 19.29 -8.18 -1.58
N ALA A 206 18.58 -7.53 -0.66
CA ALA A 206 18.83 -7.58 0.76
C ALA A 206 17.78 -8.46 1.45
N ALA A 207 18.16 -9.11 2.55
CA ALA A 207 17.28 -9.92 3.36
C ALA A 207 17.06 -9.25 4.73
N LEU A 208 15.81 -9.00 5.10
CA LEU A 208 15.38 -8.41 6.35
C LEU A 208 14.78 -9.48 7.25
N GLU A 209 15.13 -9.47 8.55
CA GLU A 209 14.62 -10.45 9.50
C GLU A 209 13.17 -10.12 9.89
N THR A 210 12.22 -10.85 9.33
CA THR A 210 10.80 -10.79 9.68
C THR A 210 10.34 -12.14 10.28
N ILE A 211 9.22 -12.16 10.98
CA ILE A 211 8.65 -13.38 11.56
C ILE A 211 7.23 -13.57 11.03
N ASN A 212 7.07 -14.38 9.99
CA ASN A 212 5.79 -14.56 9.28
C ASN A 212 5.18 -13.21 8.88
N GLY A 213 5.94 -12.43 8.10
CA GLY A 213 5.50 -11.14 7.58
C GLY A 213 4.28 -11.29 6.68
N ARG A 214 3.21 -10.56 6.99
CA ARG A 214 1.94 -10.58 6.27
C ARG A 214 1.69 -9.33 5.45
N ASP A 215 2.25 -8.22 5.86
CA ASP A 215 2.12 -6.94 5.17
C ASP A 215 3.36 -6.08 5.41
N VAL A 216 3.63 -5.17 4.48
CA VAL A 216 4.72 -4.21 4.60
C VAL A 216 4.34 -2.88 3.98
N LYS A 217 4.63 -1.78 4.66
CA LYS A 217 4.43 -0.41 4.16
C LYS A 217 5.73 0.39 4.26
N ILE A 218 5.84 1.32 3.34
CA ILE A 218 6.96 2.24 3.22
C ILE A 218 6.46 3.64 3.58
N ALA A 219 7.09 4.29 4.54
CA ALA A 219 6.79 5.67 4.89
C ALA A 219 7.95 6.31 5.66
N ASP A 220 8.15 7.61 5.55
CA ASP A 220 9.09 8.37 6.38
C ASP A 220 8.43 8.68 7.72
N LEU A 221 8.54 7.73 8.68
CA LEU A 221 7.85 7.78 9.96
C LEU A 221 8.50 8.73 10.97
N ASP A 222 9.77 8.97 10.81
CA ASP A 222 10.52 9.84 11.72
C ASP A 222 10.80 11.23 11.12
N ARG A 223 10.32 11.47 9.88
CA ARG A 223 10.51 12.70 9.11
C ARG A 223 11.98 13.09 8.93
N ASP A 224 12.83 12.08 8.92
CA ASP A 224 14.24 12.32 8.67
C ASP A 224 14.54 12.46 7.16
N GLY A 225 13.52 12.28 6.31
CA GLY A 225 13.58 12.38 4.85
C GLY A 225 13.95 11.07 4.17
N PHE A 226 14.02 9.97 4.93
CA PHE A 226 14.33 8.63 4.43
C PHE A 226 13.14 7.71 4.71
N PRO A 227 12.65 6.96 3.70
CA PRO A 227 11.54 6.05 3.91
C PRO A 227 11.90 4.93 4.90
N ASP A 228 11.02 4.71 5.88
CA ASP A 228 11.06 3.60 6.81
C ASP A 228 10.23 2.43 6.31
N LEU A 229 10.48 1.23 6.83
CA LEU A 229 9.72 0.05 6.49
C LEU A 229 8.92 -0.47 7.67
N VAL A 230 7.62 -0.61 7.49
CA VAL A 230 6.74 -1.19 8.50
C VAL A 230 6.24 -2.56 8.05
N PHE A 231 6.62 -3.60 8.77
CA PHE A 231 6.14 -4.95 8.52
C PHE A 231 5.08 -5.36 9.53
N ALA A 232 3.99 -5.91 9.06
CA ALA A 232 3.09 -6.70 9.89
C ALA A 232 3.63 -8.12 10.00
N ASN A 233 3.89 -8.60 11.21
CA ASN A 233 4.41 -9.94 11.51
C ASN A 233 3.37 -10.82 12.18
N GLU A 234 3.13 -12.01 11.63
CA GLU A 234 2.21 -12.96 12.24
C GLU A 234 2.82 -13.69 13.47
N GLY A 235 4.12 -13.90 13.49
CA GLY A 235 4.82 -14.68 14.51
C GLY A 235 4.52 -16.19 14.43
N ASN A 236 5.40 -17.05 14.97
CA ASN A 236 5.19 -18.50 15.01
C ASN A 236 4.62 -18.96 16.36
N GLU A 237 4.95 -18.26 17.45
CA GLU A 237 4.53 -18.57 18.81
C GLU A 237 3.77 -17.41 19.47
N PRO A 238 3.02 -17.65 20.57
CA PRO A 238 2.38 -16.60 21.34
C PRO A 238 3.36 -15.52 21.80
N GLY A 239 3.14 -14.27 21.45
CA GLY A 239 4.00 -13.13 21.78
C GLY A 239 5.03 -12.74 20.72
N GLU A 240 5.08 -13.44 19.59
CA GLU A 240 6.03 -13.15 18.50
C GLU A 240 5.48 -12.24 17.39
N GLY A 241 4.15 -12.05 17.28
CA GLY A 241 3.52 -11.21 16.27
C GLY A 241 3.55 -9.72 16.60
N GLY A 242 3.28 -8.88 15.62
CA GLY A 242 3.20 -7.42 15.75
C GLY A 242 3.81 -6.66 14.60
N ALA A 243 3.99 -5.37 14.72
CA ALA A 243 4.68 -4.61 13.70
C ALA A 243 6.18 -4.46 14.00
N ALA A 244 6.97 -4.44 12.93
CA ALA A 244 8.36 -4.06 12.99
C ALA A 244 8.60 -2.86 12.09
N ILE A 245 9.06 -1.80 12.69
CA ILE A 245 9.55 -0.63 12.02
C ILE A 245 11.04 -0.76 11.80
N TYR A 246 11.44 -0.80 10.56
CA TYR A 246 12.81 -0.62 10.15
C TYR A 246 13.03 0.82 9.73
N TRP A 247 13.73 1.55 10.57
CA TRP A 247 14.05 2.95 10.31
C TRP A 247 15.02 3.10 9.15
N GLY A 248 14.58 3.79 8.14
CA GLY A 248 15.39 4.16 7.02
C GLY A 248 16.60 5.00 7.41
N ALA A 249 17.60 5.03 6.60
CA ALA A 249 18.76 5.89 6.75
C ALA A 249 19.37 6.17 5.38
N ARG A 250 20.07 7.28 5.31
CA ARG A 250 20.77 7.70 4.11
C ARG A 250 21.43 6.53 3.38
N MET A 251 21.12 6.37 2.10
CA MET A 251 21.59 5.32 1.23
C MET A 251 20.93 3.95 1.48
N GLY A 252 19.67 3.93 1.93
CA GLY A 252 18.89 2.70 2.08
C GLY A 252 19.43 1.76 3.16
N ARG A 253 19.94 2.31 4.25
CA ARG A 253 20.42 1.49 5.37
C ARG A 253 19.31 1.13 6.33
N PHE A 254 18.89 -0.12 6.28
CA PHE A 254 18.04 -0.73 7.30
C PHE A 254 18.91 -1.59 8.24
N ASP A 255 19.12 -1.13 9.44
CA ASP A 255 19.95 -1.82 10.43
C ASP A 255 19.06 -2.41 11.54
N LYS A 256 19.25 -3.69 11.86
CA LYS A 256 18.55 -4.36 12.96
C LYS A 256 18.70 -3.62 14.30
N SER A 257 19.80 -2.91 14.50
CA SER A 257 20.01 -2.08 15.69
C SER A 257 19.14 -0.82 15.71
N ARG A 258 18.52 -0.46 14.58
CA ARG A 258 17.62 0.66 14.41
C ARG A 258 16.17 0.19 14.14
N MET A 259 15.82 -1.00 14.55
CA MET A 259 14.47 -1.53 14.40
C MET A 259 13.67 -1.32 15.69
N THR A 260 12.43 -0.85 15.56
CA THR A 260 11.47 -0.73 16.65
C THR A 260 10.34 -1.73 16.45
N ARG A 261 9.89 -2.39 17.51
CA ARG A 261 8.74 -3.30 17.46
C ARG A 261 7.56 -2.71 18.20
N LEU A 262 6.40 -2.75 17.57
CA LEU A 262 5.13 -2.40 18.17
C LEU A 262 4.34 -3.67 18.51
N PRO A 263 3.99 -3.94 19.77
CA PRO A 263 3.29 -5.13 20.16
C PRO A 263 1.92 -5.30 19.50
N GLY A 264 1.63 -6.47 18.95
CA GLY A 264 0.35 -6.82 18.37
C GLY A 264 0.02 -8.30 18.54
N GLU A 265 -1.21 -8.71 18.21
CA GLU A 265 -1.64 -10.10 18.23
C GLU A 265 -1.99 -10.58 16.82
N ARG A 266 -1.14 -11.42 16.20
CA ARG A 266 -1.34 -11.98 14.87
C ARG A 266 -1.79 -10.95 13.84
N SER A 267 -1.00 -9.90 13.69
CA SER A 267 -1.31 -8.81 12.79
C SER A 267 -1.22 -9.24 11.33
N SER A 268 -2.30 -9.04 10.58
CA SER A 268 -2.42 -9.43 9.18
C SER A 268 -2.22 -8.29 8.21
N SER A 269 -2.38 -7.06 8.66
CA SER A 269 -2.18 -5.87 7.83
C SER A 269 -1.80 -4.66 8.67
N VAL A 270 -1.10 -3.72 8.05
CA VAL A 270 -0.73 -2.43 8.62
C VAL A 270 -1.14 -1.30 7.68
N ALA A 271 -1.71 -0.24 8.24
CA ALA A 271 -1.91 1.02 7.55
C ALA A 271 -1.17 2.15 8.28
N VAL A 272 -0.73 3.14 7.51
CA VAL A 272 0.04 4.28 8.00
C VAL A 272 -0.56 5.57 7.47
N SER A 273 -0.94 6.50 8.36
CA SER A 273 -1.54 7.78 8.00
C SER A 273 -1.48 8.74 9.18
N ASP A 274 -1.42 10.05 8.95
CA ASP A 274 -1.61 11.05 10.00
C ASP A 274 -3.11 11.12 10.33
N LEU A 275 -3.53 10.30 11.29
CA LEU A 275 -4.94 10.13 11.65
C LEU A 275 -5.43 11.21 12.64
N ASN A 276 -4.52 11.92 13.26
CA ASN A 276 -4.85 12.94 14.24
C ASN A 276 -4.59 14.36 13.73
N GLY A 277 -4.03 14.50 12.53
CA GLY A 277 -3.70 15.78 11.93
C GLY A 277 -2.57 16.52 12.65
N ASP A 278 -1.74 15.80 13.44
CA ASP A 278 -0.64 16.43 14.17
C ASP A 278 0.65 16.53 13.34
N GLY A 279 0.61 15.99 12.13
CA GLY A 279 1.72 16.00 11.18
C GLY A 279 2.62 14.79 11.33
N PHE A 280 2.41 13.91 12.31
CA PHE A 280 3.12 12.64 12.47
C PHE A 280 2.24 11.50 11.99
N LEU A 281 2.83 10.57 11.26
CA LEU A 281 2.10 9.43 10.74
C LEU A 281 1.80 8.43 11.86
N ASP A 282 0.55 7.99 11.94
CA ASP A 282 0.09 6.95 12.85
C ASP A 282 0.08 5.58 12.16
N VAL A 283 0.14 4.51 12.96
CA VAL A 283 0.18 3.14 12.47
C VAL A 283 -1.03 2.36 12.91
N VAL A 284 -1.81 1.85 11.94
CA VAL A 284 -2.96 0.98 12.17
C VAL A 284 -2.55 -0.47 12.01
N LEU A 285 -2.81 -1.30 13.01
CA LEU A 285 -2.59 -2.74 12.94
C LEU A 285 -3.88 -3.53 12.94
N ALA A 286 -4.12 -4.31 11.89
CA ALA A 286 -5.23 -5.24 11.80
C ALA A 286 -4.90 -6.55 12.52
N ASN A 287 -5.68 -6.95 13.55
CA ASN A 287 -5.51 -8.17 14.34
C ASN A 287 -6.59 -9.21 14.03
N SER A 288 -6.23 -10.49 13.87
CA SER A 288 -7.15 -11.48 13.30
C SER A 288 -7.80 -12.47 14.27
N PHE A 289 -7.10 -13.14 15.20
CA PHE A 289 -7.73 -14.10 16.15
C PHE A 289 -6.82 -14.53 17.30
N ARG A 290 -7.46 -15.12 18.38
CA ARG A 290 -6.77 -15.73 19.51
C ARG A 290 -6.76 -17.26 19.39
N LEU A 291 -5.65 -17.90 19.76
CA LEU A 291 -5.47 -19.34 19.67
C LEU A 291 -5.54 -20.03 21.05
N LYS A 292 -6.16 -21.22 21.13
CA LYS A 292 -5.97 -22.14 22.26
C LYS A 292 -4.64 -22.87 22.17
N THR A 293 -4.06 -23.20 23.32
CA THR A 293 -2.86 -24.03 23.41
C THR A 293 -3.07 -25.38 22.70
N ARG A 294 -2.00 -25.80 22.01
CA ARG A 294 -1.92 -27.10 21.35
C ARG A 294 -2.04 -28.23 22.39
N GLU A 295 -3.15 -28.92 22.45
CA GLU A 295 -3.23 -30.24 23.06
C GLU A 295 -3.10 -31.29 21.96
N LEU A 296 -1.99 -32.08 22.05
CA LEU A 296 -1.78 -33.30 21.29
C LEU A 296 -2.01 -33.26 19.76
N GLY A 297 -1.10 -32.66 19.02
CA GLY A 297 -0.81 -33.06 17.63
C GLY A 297 -1.86 -32.75 16.58
N MET A 298 -2.94 -32.05 16.91
CA MET A 298 -3.99 -31.63 15.98
C MET A 298 -4.15 -30.11 15.89
N TYR A 299 -4.73 -29.63 14.78
CA TYR A 299 -4.93 -28.25 14.38
C TYR A 299 -5.12 -27.24 15.52
N ASN A 300 -4.47 -26.13 15.41
CA ASN A 300 -4.61 -24.99 16.31
C ASN A 300 -6.07 -24.57 16.44
N ILE A 301 -6.62 -24.60 17.65
CA ILE A 301 -8.02 -24.25 17.90
C ILE A 301 -8.08 -22.75 18.22
N VAL A 302 -8.83 -22.01 17.42
CA VAL A 302 -9.11 -20.58 17.66
C VAL A 302 -9.95 -20.46 18.95
N ASP A 303 -9.53 -19.65 19.90
CA ASP A 303 -10.25 -19.41 21.16
C ASP A 303 -11.32 -18.32 21.01
N THR A 304 -10.98 -17.21 20.36
CA THR A 304 -11.90 -16.12 20.02
C THR A 304 -11.37 -15.29 18.86
N ASP A 305 -12.29 -14.83 18.03
CA ASP A 305 -12.07 -13.86 16.96
C ASP A 305 -12.57 -12.44 17.33
N ALA A 306 -13.15 -12.29 18.53
CA ALA A 306 -13.56 -11.01 19.10
C ALA A 306 -12.38 -10.36 19.81
N ILE A 307 -11.54 -9.65 19.04
CA ILE A 307 -10.31 -9.01 19.48
C ILE A 307 -10.19 -7.57 18.95
N ASP A 308 -9.44 -6.72 19.62
CA ASP A 308 -9.24 -5.34 19.19
C ASP A 308 -8.08 -5.23 18.18
N SER A 309 -8.25 -4.46 17.12
CA SER A 309 -7.20 -3.95 16.24
C SER A 309 -6.66 -2.61 16.80
N PHE A 310 -5.45 -2.17 16.39
CA PHE A 310 -4.78 -1.09 17.11
C PHE A 310 -4.39 0.09 16.21
N VAL A 311 -4.63 1.28 16.71
CA VAL A 311 -4.00 2.50 16.21
C VAL A 311 -2.87 2.88 17.16
N TYR A 312 -1.66 2.92 16.63
CA TYR A 312 -0.49 3.46 17.30
C TYR A 312 -0.24 4.89 16.84
N TRP A 313 -0.27 5.80 17.81
CA TRP A 313 -0.13 7.22 17.56
C TRP A 313 1.33 7.61 17.40
N GLY A 314 1.65 8.18 16.26
CA GLY A 314 2.93 8.78 16.00
C GLY A 314 3.18 10.04 16.84
N SER A 315 4.41 10.43 17.07
CA SER A 315 4.79 11.65 17.77
C SER A 315 6.23 12.06 17.49
N ALA A 316 6.58 13.31 17.76
CA ALA A 316 7.98 13.77 17.74
C ALA A 316 8.96 12.93 18.57
N ARG A 317 8.47 11.97 19.36
CA ARG A 317 9.28 11.03 20.14
C ARG A 317 9.17 9.59 19.59
N GLY A 318 8.60 9.42 18.41
CA GLY A 318 8.25 8.14 17.87
C GLY A 318 7.02 7.52 18.54
N PHE A 319 6.88 6.20 18.46
CA PHE A 319 5.76 5.44 18.99
C PHE A 319 6.00 4.91 20.41
N SER A 320 4.96 4.91 21.22
CA SER A 320 4.97 4.28 22.54
C SER A 320 3.96 3.14 22.59
N PRO A 321 4.33 1.97 23.14
CA PRO A 321 3.37 0.88 23.36
C PRO A 321 2.14 1.27 24.17
N ASP A 322 2.29 2.27 25.02
CA ASP A 322 1.23 2.79 25.90
C ASP A 322 0.37 3.87 25.22
N SER A 323 0.83 4.41 24.05
CA SER A 323 0.14 5.46 23.28
C SER A 323 -0.62 4.84 22.10
N ARG A 324 -1.51 3.88 22.38
CA ARG A 324 -2.32 3.23 21.37
C ARG A 324 -3.80 3.28 21.70
N THR A 325 -4.62 3.22 20.69
CA THR A 325 -6.06 3.09 20.80
C THR A 325 -6.50 1.71 20.29
N GLY A 326 -7.24 0.95 21.09
CA GLY A 326 -7.83 -0.32 20.70
C GLY A 326 -9.19 -0.12 20.05
N LEU A 327 -9.36 -0.64 18.85
CA LEU A 327 -10.62 -0.65 18.10
C LEU A 327 -11.14 -2.09 18.02
N PRO A 328 -12.27 -2.42 18.67
CA PRO A 328 -12.81 -3.77 18.68
C PRO A 328 -13.09 -4.31 17.28
N THR A 329 -12.37 -5.36 16.86
CA THR A 329 -12.58 -6.04 15.58
C THR A 329 -12.93 -7.52 15.76
N ARG A 330 -13.26 -8.20 14.66
CA ARG A 330 -13.54 -9.65 14.65
C ARG A 330 -12.72 -10.34 13.55
N GLY A 331 -11.49 -10.72 13.87
CA GLY A 331 -10.60 -11.37 12.92
C GLY A 331 -10.28 -10.49 11.71
N ALA A 332 -9.94 -9.22 11.93
CA ALA A 332 -9.63 -8.28 10.86
C ALA A 332 -8.39 -8.71 10.08
N ARG A 333 -8.48 -8.68 8.74
CA ARG A 333 -7.39 -9.04 7.84
C ARG A 333 -6.78 -7.89 7.07
N HIS A 334 -7.51 -6.82 6.90
CA HIS A 334 -7.04 -5.60 6.22
C HIS A 334 -7.54 -4.37 6.94
N ALA A 335 -6.72 -3.33 6.98
CA ALA A 335 -7.08 -2.00 7.40
C ALA A 335 -6.73 -1.01 6.30
N LEU A 336 -7.65 -0.09 6.01
CA LEU A 336 -7.49 1.00 5.06
C LEU A 336 -7.91 2.30 5.71
N THR A 337 -7.24 3.38 5.36
CA THR A 337 -7.55 4.73 5.83
C THR A 337 -7.90 5.65 4.67
N ALA A 338 -9.03 6.33 4.74
CA ALA A 338 -9.43 7.35 3.77
C ALA A 338 -10.51 8.26 4.36
N ASP A 339 -10.57 9.50 3.92
CA ASP A 339 -11.71 10.39 4.22
C ASP A 339 -12.92 9.94 3.40
N LEU A 340 -13.72 9.04 3.99
CA LEU A 340 -14.87 8.43 3.33
C LEU A 340 -16.13 9.27 3.44
N ASN A 341 -16.12 10.22 4.36
CA ASN A 341 -17.25 11.09 4.58
C ASN A 341 -17.04 12.50 4.01
N GLY A 342 -15.81 12.83 3.54
CA GLY A 342 -15.44 14.12 2.95
C GLY A 342 -15.35 15.24 3.97
N ASP A 343 -15.17 14.88 5.25
CA ASP A 343 -15.01 15.86 6.31
C ASP A 343 -13.55 16.31 6.47
N GLY A 344 -12.65 15.76 5.67
CA GLY A 344 -11.23 16.08 5.65
C GLY A 344 -10.40 15.27 6.63
N LEU A 345 -11.03 14.36 7.38
CA LEU A 345 -10.38 13.47 8.34
C LEU A 345 -10.41 12.03 7.80
N ALA A 346 -9.29 11.35 7.78
CA ALA A 346 -9.26 9.99 7.31
C ALA A 346 -9.97 9.04 8.28
N ASP A 347 -10.96 8.31 7.76
CA ASP A 347 -11.67 7.24 8.42
C ASP A 347 -10.88 5.93 8.35
N ILE A 348 -11.20 4.95 9.20
CA ILE A 348 -10.57 3.64 9.15
C ILE A 348 -11.55 2.56 8.73
N VAL A 349 -11.20 1.80 7.70
CA VAL A 349 -11.92 0.60 7.29
C VAL A 349 -11.18 -0.64 7.74
N PHE A 350 -11.86 -1.51 8.51
CA PHE A 350 -11.35 -2.84 8.82
C PHE A 350 -12.06 -3.91 8.02
N ALA A 351 -11.31 -4.64 7.20
CA ALA A 351 -11.80 -5.88 6.64
C ALA A 351 -11.83 -6.97 7.70
N ASN A 352 -13.01 -7.27 8.25
CA ASN A 352 -13.19 -8.32 9.26
C ASN A 352 -13.38 -9.70 8.61
N HIS A 353 -12.53 -10.64 9.02
CA HIS A 353 -12.59 -12.02 8.52
C HIS A 353 -13.62 -12.89 9.26
N SER A 354 -14.08 -12.47 10.41
CA SER A 354 -15.07 -13.23 11.20
C SER A 354 -16.26 -12.35 11.60
N GLY A 355 -17.46 -12.89 11.52
CA GLY A 355 -18.67 -12.15 11.87
C GLY A 355 -19.48 -11.66 10.64
N PRO A 356 -20.63 -10.98 10.84
CA PRO A 356 -21.54 -10.61 9.76
C PRO A 356 -21.22 -9.26 9.09
N ALA A 357 -20.15 -8.55 9.49
CA ALA A 357 -19.86 -7.20 8.98
C ALA A 357 -18.38 -6.77 9.12
N SER A 358 -17.87 -6.06 8.14
CA SER A 358 -16.67 -5.23 8.21
C SER A 358 -17.02 -3.85 8.78
N TYR A 359 -16.02 -3.13 9.27
CA TYR A 359 -16.28 -1.93 10.06
C TYR A 359 -15.61 -0.71 9.45
N ILE A 360 -16.41 0.35 9.28
CA ILE A 360 -15.89 1.69 9.10
C ILE A 360 -15.90 2.38 10.44
N TYR A 361 -14.74 2.83 10.86
CA TYR A 361 -14.59 3.69 11.99
C TYR A 361 -14.43 5.14 11.53
N TRP A 362 -15.50 5.92 11.77
CA TRP A 362 -15.53 7.33 11.39
C TRP A 362 -14.70 8.17 12.32
N ASN A 363 -13.79 8.91 11.72
CA ASN A 363 -12.97 9.85 12.45
C ASN A 363 -13.78 11.09 12.92
N SER A 364 -13.22 11.89 13.78
CA SER A 364 -13.77 13.18 14.20
C SER A 364 -12.70 14.00 14.92
N PRO A 365 -12.93 15.31 15.15
CA PRO A 365 -12.04 16.10 15.96
C PRO A 365 -11.81 15.58 17.40
N GLN A 366 -12.61 14.62 17.85
CA GLN A 366 -12.46 13.95 19.14
C GLN A 366 -11.80 12.57 19.00
N GLY A 367 -11.31 12.24 17.83
CA GLY A 367 -10.73 10.94 17.50
C GLY A 367 -11.80 9.87 17.26
N PHE A 368 -11.40 8.60 17.20
CA PHE A 368 -12.26 7.46 16.98
C PHE A 368 -13.03 7.04 18.25
N SER A 369 -14.26 6.57 18.08
CA SER A 369 -15.10 6.05 19.17
C SER A 369 -15.78 4.77 18.74
N GLY A 370 -15.89 3.78 19.63
CA GLY A 370 -16.63 2.54 19.41
C GLY A 370 -18.10 2.74 19.02
N GLU A 371 -18.67 3.88 19.39
CA GLU A 371 -20.05 4.25 19.07
C GLU A 371 -20.18 4.91 17.68
N ARG A 372 -19.09 5.45 17.11
CA ARG A 372 -19.03 6.07 15.79
C ARG A 372 -18.51 5.12 14.72
N ARG A 373 -18.96 3.89 14.75
CA ARG A 373 -18.68 2.91 13.73
C ARG A 373 -19.90 2.65 12.86
N ALA A 374 -19.65 2.36 11.61
CA ALA A 374 -20.63 1.79 10.71
C ALA A 374 -20.32 0.30 10.50
N GLU A 375 -21.36 -0.50 10.31
CA GLU A 375 -21.24 -1.93 10.04
C GLU A 375 -21.62 -2.20 8.59
N LEU A 376 -20.66 -2.69 7.81
CA LEU A 376 -20.87 -3.09 6.44
C LEU A 376 -21.05 -4.61 6.39
N PRO A 377 -22.25 -5.11 6.15
CA PRO A 377 -22.53 -6.54 6.06
C PRO A 377 -21.55 -7.21 5.08
N SER A 378 -20.64 -8.02 5.60
CA SER A 378 -19.62 -8.71 4.81
C SER A 378 -19.37 -10.13 5.34
N GLN A 379 -18.80 -11.00 4.51
CA GLN A 379 -18.53 -12.39 4.91
C GLN A 379 -17.12 -12.80 4.48
N ARG A 380 -16.21 -13.08 5.46
CA ARG A 380 -14.82 -13.50 5.26
C ARG A 380 -14.04 -12.63 4.29
N ALA A 381 -14.11 -11.32 4.47
CA ALA A 381 -13.34 -10.39 3.66
C ALA A 381 -11.85 -10.55 3.88
N THR A 382 -11.08 -10.46 2.80
CA THR A 382 -9.62 -10.58 2.83
C THR A 382 -8.94 -9.29 2.44
N GLN A 383 -9.54 -8.55 1.52
CA GLN A 383 -9.00 -7.30 1.02
C GLN A 383 -10.09 -6.34 0.51
N THR A 384 -9.80 -5.04 0.52
CA THR A 384 -10.65 -3.98 -0.02
C THR A 384 -9.85 -3.06 -0.93
N ALA A 385 -10.48 -2.56 -2.01
CA ALA A 385 -9.96 -1.50 -2.85
C ALA A 385 -10.92 -0.31 -2.89
N VAL A 386 -10.36 0.89 -2.94
CA VAL A 386 -11.09 2.14 -2.94
C VAL A 386 -10.90 2.85 -4.26
N GLY A 387 -11.96 3.45 -4.78
CA GLY A 387 -11.91 4.24 -5.99
C GLY A 387 -13.25 4.85 -6.34
N ASP A 388 -13.24 5.80 -7.23
CA ASP A 388 -14.43 6.44 -7.76
C ASP A 388 -14.92 5.65 -8.98
N PHE A 389 -15.64 4.54 -8.70
CA PHE A 389 -16.01 3.57 -9.72
C PHE A 389 -17.16 4.02 -10.63
N ASP A 390 -17.95 4.99 -10.19
CA ASP A 390 -19.01 5.57 -11.00
C ASP A 390 -18.71 6.99 -11.48
N LYS A 391 -17.51 7.49 -11.18
CA LYS A 391 -17.06 8.84 -11.52
C LYS A 391 -17.95 9.96 -11.02
N ASP A 392 -18.61 9.72 -9.89
CA ASP A 392 -19.45 10.72 -9.28
C ASP A 392 -18.65 11.69 -8.36
N GLY A 393 -17.35 11.43 -8.20
CA GLY A 393 -16.43 12.25 -7.41
C GLY A 393 -16.24 11.78 -5.98
N ARG A 394 -16.79 10.61 -5.65
CA ARG A 394 -16.76 10.04 -4.30
C ARG A 394 -16.06 8.68 -4.31
N PRO A 395 -15.35 8.31 -3.26
CA PRO A 395 -14.73 7.00 -3.20
C PRO A 395 -15.76 5.88 -3.04
N ASP A 396 -15.78 4.95 -3.98
CA ASP A 396 -16.49 3.68 -3.94
C ASP A 396 -15.60 2.58 -3.40
N LEU A 397 -16.18 1.42 -3.07
CA LEU A 397 -15.45 0.31 -2.49
C LEU A 397 -15.67 -1.01 -3.24
N ALA A 398 -14.60 -1.71 -3.60
CA ALA A 398 -14.66 -3.08 -4.08
C ALA A 398 -14.07 -4.07 -3.07
N ILE A 399 -14.67 -5.28 -2.94
CA ILE A 399 -14.35 -6.23 -1.87
C ILE A 399 -14.34 -7.68 -2.38
N THR A 400 -13.35 -8.45 -1.94
CA THR A 400 -13.14 -9.85 -2.35
C THR A 400 -13.90 -10.87 -1.53
N SER A 401 -14.13 -12.06 -2.09
CA SER A 401 -14.78 -13.21 -1.45
C SER A 401 -14.09 -14.56 -1.70
N PHE A 402 -13.81 -15.36 -0.66
CA PHE A 402 -13.00 -16.59 -0.75
C PHE A 402 -13.80 -17.91 -0.80
N SER A 403 -14.85 -18.15 -0.03
CA SER A 403 -15.61 -19.41 -0.02
C SER A 403 -16.99 -19.30 0.65
N SER A 404 -17.96 -20.07 0.18
CA SER A 404 -19.32 -20.13 0.74
C SER A 404 -19.47 -21.06 1.95
N GLY A 405 -18.42 -21.77 2.33
CA GLY A 405 -18.48 -22.91 3.23
C GLY A 405 -18.92 -24.20 2.53
N ALA A 406 -19.58 -24.08 1.38
CA ALA A 406 -19.97 -25.21 0.53
C ALA A 406 -19.28 -25.21 -0.84
N SER A 407 -18.83 -24.05 -1.29
CA SER A 407 -18.12 -23.87 -2.57
C SER A 407 -17.24 -22.64 -2.52
N HIS A 408 -16.17 -22.64 -3.30
CA HIS A 408 -15.30 -21.51 -3.56
C HIS A 408 -15.75 -20.70 -4.79
N ASP A 409 -16.76 -21.17 -5.53
CA ASP A 409 -17.44 -20.40 -6.57
C ASP A 409 -18.34 -19.37 -5.95
N THR A 410 -17.90 -18.13 -5.98
CA THR A 410 -18.44 -17.09 -5.14
C THR A 410 -18.43 -15.72 -5.84
N ASP A 411 -19.29 -14.77 -5.41
CA ASP A 411 -19.31 -13.41 -5.96
C ASP A 411 -18.53 -12.43 -5.07
N SER A 412 -17.63 -11.65 -5.64
CA SER A 412 -17.02 -10.46 -5.02
C SER A 412 -17.86 -9.21 -5.34
N TRP A 413 -17.68 -8.09 -4.62
CA TRP A 413 -18.68 -7.02 -4.60
C TRP A 413 -18.11 -5.62 -4.76
N VAL A 414 -18.86 -4.77 -5.47
CA VAL A 414 -18.60 -3.33 -5.58
C VAL A 414 -19.75 -2.54 -4.98
N TYR A 415 -19.45 -1.60 -4.11
CA TYR A 415 -20.38 -0.69 -3.44
C TYR A 415 -20.16 0.74 -3.88
N LEU A 416 -21.23 1.37 -4.34
CA LEU A 416 -21.21 2.77 -4.72
C LEU A 416 -21.64 3.67 -3.58
N ASN A 417 -20.83 4.65 -3.30
CA ASN A 417 -21.05 5.65 -2.27
C ASN A 417 -22.25 6.58 -2.61
N SER A 418 -23.05 6.92 -1.64
CA SER A 418 -24.23 7.77 -1.77
C SER A 418 -24.24 8.91 -0.76
N GLY A 419 -23.20 9.78 -0.84
CA GLY A 419 -23.07 10.92 0.05
C GLY A 419 -22.72 10.51 1.48
N GLY A 420 -21.69 9.66 1.62
CA GLY A 420 -21.24 9.13 2.90
C GLY A 420 -22.09 7.96 3.39
N SER A 421 -22.79 7.26 2.49
CA SER A 421 -23.52 6.03 2.80
C SER A 421 -23.37 5.00 1.69
N PHE A 422 -23.27 3.72 2.06
CA PHE A 422 -23.13 2.59 1.14
C PHE A 422 -24.39 1.72 1.17
N PRO A 423 -25.49 2.13 0.51
CA PRO A 423 -26.73 1.38 0.56
C PRO A 423 -26.59 0.03 -0.16
N VAL A 424 -27.03 -1.05 0.48
CA VAL A 424 -27.03 -2.40 -0.11
C VAL A 424 -27.70 -2.42 -1.49
N ALA A 425 -28.64 -1.53 -1.73
CA ALA A 425 -29.33 -1.43 -3.01
C ALA A 425 -28.46 -0.85 -4.17
N ARG A 426 -27.29 -0.26 -3.84
CA ARG A 426 -26.34 0.27 -4.83
C ARG A 426 -25.08 -0.60 -4.98
N ARG A 427 -25.13 -1.84 -4.57
CA ARG A 427 -23.99 -2.75 -4.71
C ARG A 427 -24.11 -3.61 -5.97
N THR A 428 -22.97 -4.00 -6.53
CA THR A 428 -22.87 -4.90 -7.69
C THR A 428 -22.16 -6.19 -7.33
N ALA A 429 -22.73 -7.34 -7.71
CA ALA A 429 -22.17 -8.67 -7.48
C ALA A 429 -21.21 -9.04 -8.63
N LEU A 430 -20.02 -9.51 -8.29
CA LEU A 430 -18.99 -9.92 -9.24
C LEU A 430 -18.55 -11.38 -8.95
N PRO A 431 -18.89 -12.36 -9.82
CA PRO A 431 -18.51 -13.76 -9.61
C PRO A 431 -17.01 -13.98 -9.53
N THR A 432 -16.53 -14.58 -8.44
CA THR A 432 -15.14 -14.97 -8.23
C THR A 432 -15.03 -16.43 -7.77
N HIS A 433 -13.82 -16.99 -7.71
CA HIS A 433 -13.56 -18.37 -7.30
C HIS A 433 -12.50 -18.37 -6.19
N GLY A 434 -12.92 -18.41 -4.91
CA GLY A 434 -12.02 -18.36 -3.78
C GLY A 434 -11.08 -17.14 -3.78
N ALA A 435 -11.64 -15.95 -4.05
CA ALA A 435 -10.87 -14.72 -4.20
C ALA A 435 -10.19 -14.24 -2.92
N THR A 436 -8.91 -13.86 -3.00
CA THR A 436 -8.10 -13.40 -1.86
C THR A 436 -7.64 -11.96 -1.93
N GLY A 437 -7.70 -11.36 -3.10
CA GLY A 437 -7.28 -9.97 -3.30
C GLY A 437 -8.07 -9.22 -4.36
N VAL A 438 -8.07 -7.88 -4.29
CA VAL A 438 -8.69 -6.99 -5.28
C VAL A 438 -7.85 -5.74 -5.50
N VAL A 439 -7.65 -5.34 -6.75
CA VAL A 439 -7.01 -4.09 -7.17
C VAL A 439 -7.97 -3.30 -8.04
N ALA A 440 -7.94 -2.00 -7.84
CA ALA A 440 -8.66 -1.06 -8.69
C ALA A 440 -7.69 -0.19 -9.47
N ALA A 441 -7.79 -0.18 -10.80
CA ALA A 441 -7.06 0.71 -11.68
C ALA A 441 -7.72 0.76 -13.05
N ASP A 442 -7.46 1.79 -13.85
CA ASP A 442 -7.83 1.81 -15.28
C ASP A 442 -6.74 1.08 -16.08
N PHE A 443 -6.84 -0.27 -16.16
CA PHE A 443 -5.84 -1.11 -16.80
C PHE A 443 -5.76 -0.95 -18.32
N ASN A 444 -6.79 -0.41 -18.93
CA ASN A 444 -6.89 -0.29 -20.38
C ASN A 444 -6.86 1.14 -20.89
N ARG A 445 -6.78 2.14 -20.01
CA ARG A 445 -6.79 3.56 -20.33
C ARG A 445 -8.02 4.02 -21.10
N ASP A 446 -9.17 3.40 -20.85
CA ASP A 446 -10.42 3.87 -21.48
C ASP A 446 -11.14 4.94 -20.63
N GLY A 447 -10.57 5.29 -19.51
CA GLY A 447 -11.05 6.30 -18.60
C GLY A 447 -12.08 5.79 -17.59
N GLU A 448 -12.32 4.47 -17.49
CA GLU A 448 -13.26 3.83 -16.55
C GLU A 448 -12.48 2.92 -15.57
N PRO A 449 -12.83 2.88 -14.29
CA PRO A 449 -12.15 2.02 -13.34
C PRO A 449 -12.37 0.52 -13.62
N ASP A 450 -11.27 -0.23 -13.62
CA ASP A 450 -11.28 -1.68 -13.73
C ASP A 450 -11.06 -2.37 -12.37
N LEU A 451 -11.51 -3.62 -12.25
CA LEU A 451 -11.37 -4.42 -11.05
C LEU A 451 -10.72 -5.76 -11.34
N ALA A 452 -9.55 -6.03 -10.82
CA ALA A 452 -8.93 -7.34 -10.87
C ALA A 452 -9.10 -8.09 -9.56
N PHE A 453 -9.67 -9.29 -9.65
CA PHE A 453 -9.86 -10.19 -8.53
C PHE A 453 -8.89 -11.37 -8.61
N ILE A 454 -8.23 -11.68 -7.54
CA ILE A 454 -7.34 -12.82 -7.45
C ILE A 454 -8.09 -14.01 -6.86
N ASN A 455 -8.31 -15.02 -7.70
CA ASN A 455 -9.03 -16.25 -7.35
C ASN A 455 -8.06 -17.36 -6.92
N LYS A 456 -8.39 -18.08 -5.83
CA LYS A 456 -7.56 -19.16 -5.29
C LYS A 456 -8.09 -20.55 -5.54
N ILE A 457 -9.39 -20.76 -5.40
CA ILE A 457 -10.03 -22.08 -5.56
C ILE A 457 -11.38 -21.98 -6.21
N ASP A 458 -11.68 -22.93 -7.07
CA ASP A 458 -12.98 -23.16 -7.69
C ASP A 458 -13.70 -24.36 -7.10
N GLY A 459 -15.03 -24.32 -7.04
CA GLY A 459 -15.88 -25.43 -6.62
C GLY A 459 -15.63 -25.97 -5.21
N ILE A 460 -15.80 -27.28 -5.03
CA ILE A 460 -15.59 -27.98 -3.75
C ILE A 460 -14.17 -28.55 -3.67
N ASP A 461 -13.52 -28.79 -4.77
CA ASP A 461 -12.20 -29.41 -4.91
C ASP A 461 -11.43 -28.92 -6.15
N ARG A 462 -10.35 -28.17 -5.92
CA ARG A 462 -9.03 -28.31 -6.56
C ARG A 462 -8.78 -28.06 -8.06
N ASP A 463 -9.58 -27.26 -8.79
CA ASP A 463 -9.26 -26.91 -10.17
C ASP A 463 -8.73 -25.47 -10.34
N PRO A 464 -7.97 -25.18 -11.43
CA PRO A 464 -7.33 -23.89 -11.64
C PRO A 464 -8.36 -22.75 -11.74
N LEU A 465 -8.16 -21.72 -10.93
CA LEU A 465 -9.05 -20.56 -10.83
C LEU A 465 -8.49 -19.35 -11.54
N ASP A 466 -9.38 -18.68 -12.28
CA ASP A 466 -9.07 -17.38 -12.86
C ASP A 466 -9.34 -16.25 -11.85
N SER A 467 -8.44 -15.28 -11.78
CA SER A 467 -8.71 -14.02 -11.11
C SER A 467 -9.58 -13.13 -12.02
N TRP A 468 -10.33 -12.20 -11.47
CA TRP A 468 -11.28 -11.41 -12.25
C TRP A 468 -11.04 -9.91 -12.12
N ILE A 469 -11.08 -9.23 -13.26
CA ILE A 469 -11.18 -7.80 -13.33
C ILE A 469 -12.65 -7.45 -13.58
N TYR A 470 -13.22 -6.64 -12.74
CA TYR A 470 -14.52 -6.05 -12.94
C TYR A 470 -14.35 -4.63 -13.47
N TRP A 471 -14.81 -4.44 -14.69
CA TRP A 471 -14.73 -3.17 -15.37
C TRP A 471 -15.77 -2.20 -14.84
N GLY A 472 -15.31 -1.10 -14.24
CA GLY A 472 -16.17 -0.04 -13.78
C GLY A 472 -16.87 0.75 -14.92
N ASN A 473 -17.75 1.61 -14.56
CA ASN A 473 -18.30 2.65 -15.42
C ASN A 473 -18.54 3.91 -14.60
N PRO A 474 -18.80 5.07 -15.23
CA PRO A 474 -19.07 6.31 -14.51
C PRO A 474 -20.24 6.26 -13.53
N LYS A 475 -21.01 5.16 -13.50
CA LYS A 475 -22.10 4.92 -12.56
C LYS A 475 -21.72 3.97 -11.45
N GLY A 476 -20.47 3.44 -11.46
CA GLY A 476 -20.01 2.41 -10.53
C GLY A 476 -20.78 1.09 -10.64
N GLU A 477 -21.33 0.80 -11.82
CA GLU A 477 -22.07 -0.42 -12.05
C GLU A 477 -21.11 -1.55 -12.43
N TYR A 478 -20.79 -2.42 -11.51
CA TYR A 478 -20.03 -3.63 -11.75
C TYR A 478 -20.96 -4.83 -11.92
N SER A 479 -20.71 -5.68 -12.92
CA SER A 479 -21.55 -6.84 -13.20
C SER A 479 -20.76 -8.00 -13.80
N ARG A 480 -21.32 -9.22 -13.70
CA ARG A 480 -20.74 -10.42 -14.32
C ARG A 480 -20.55 -10.28 -15.84
N ALA A 481 -21.41 -9.52 -16.50
CA ALA A 481 -21.33 -9.28 -17.94
C ALA A 481 -20.17 -8.34 -18.35
N ARG A 482 -19.56 -7.69 -17.39
CA ARG A 482 -18.48 -6.69 -17.58
C ARG A 482 -17.22 -7.06 -16.81
N ARG A 483 -16.96 -8.34 -16.65
CA ARG A 483 -15.74 -8.83 -16.04
C ARG A 483 -14.83 -9.51 -17.08
N GLN A 484 -13.54 -9.44 -16.86
CA GLN A 484 -12.55 -10.22 -17.58
C GLN A 484 -11.91 -11.23 -16.63
N ALA A 485 -11.80 -12.46 -17.04
CA ALA A 485 -11.03 -13.45 -16.31
C ALA A 485 -9.58 -13.42 -16.78
N VAL A 486 -8.66 -13.48 -15.83
CA VAL A 486 -7.24 -13.54 -16.07
C VAL A 486 -6.72 -14.80 -15.38
N PRO A 487 -6.11 -15.75 -16.12
CA PRO A 487 -5.55 -16.95 -15.52
C PRO A 487 -4.48 -16.61 -14.48
N ALA A 488 -4.89 -16.58 -13.22
CA ALA A 488 -3.99 -16.42 -12.10
C ALA A 488 -4.39 -17.41 -11.02
N HIS A 489 -3.53 -18.38 -10.82
CA HIS A 489 -3.81 -19.48 -9.93
C HIS A 489 -3.22 -19.22 -8.56
N ASN A 490 -4.04 -19.34 -7.51
CA ASN A 490 -3.61 -19.30 -6.11
C ASN A 490 -2.93 -18.00 -5.68
N VAL A 491 -3.56 -16.86 -5.99
CA VAL A 491 -3.03 -15.52 -5.75
C VAL A 491 -3.74 -14.87 -4.58
N ASN A 492 -3.00 -14.38 -3.57
CA ASN A 492 -3.59 -13.71 -2.40
C ASN A 492 -3.56 -12.18 -2.48
N ALA A 493 -2.78 -11.64 -3.41
CA ALA A 493 -2.67 -10.20 -3.62
C ALA A 493 -2.27 -9.92 -5.07
N TYR A 494 -2.25 -8.67 -5.44
CA TYR A 494 -1.83 -8.20 -6.76
C TYR A 494 -1.30 -6.78 -6.63
N SER A 495 -0.67 -6.30 -7.69
CA SER A 495 -0.31 -4.91 -7.84
C SER A 495 -0.56 -4.44 -9.26
N ALA A 496 -0.90 -3.17 -9.43
CA ALA A 496 -1.12 -2.55 -10.73
C ALA A 496 -0.28 -1.28 -10.86
N ALA A 497 0.57 -1.23 -11.88
CA ALA A 497 1.43 -0.09 -12.19
C ALA A 497 1.81 -0.12 -13.67
N ASP A 498 2.25 1.00 -14.22
CA ASP A 498 2.89 1.02 -15.54
C ASP A 498 4.34 0.53 -15.38
N LEU A 499 4.48 -0.81 -15.39
CA LEU A 499 5.72 -1.51 -15.10
C LEU A 499 6.76 -1.46 -16.23
N ASN A 500 6.35 -1.04 -17.41
CA ASN A 500 7.22 -0.96 -18.60
C ASN A 500 7.30 0.45 -19.18
N ALA A 501 6.65 1.43 -18.54
CA ALA A 501 6.57 2.83 -18.96
C ALA A 501 5.97 3.00 -20.36
N ASP A 502 5.05 2.12 -20.77
CA ASP A 502 4.36 2.24 -22.05
C ASP A 502 3.09 3.09 -21.97
N GLY A 503 2.75 3.54 -20.74
CA GLY A 503 1.62 4.39 -20.44
C GLY A 503 0.33 3.63 -20.17
N PHE A 504 0.38 2.29 -20.05
CA PHE A 504 -0.77 1.46 -19.66
C PHE A 504 -0.46 0.72 -18.37
N PRO A 505 -1.41 0.71 -17.42
CA PRO A 505 -1.27 -0.09 -16.22
C PRO A 505 -1.13 -1.57 -16.53
N ASP A 506 -0.15 -2.18 -15.90
CA ASP A 506 0.12 -3.59 -15.93
C ASP A 506 -0.35 -4.25 -14.64
N LEU A 507 -0.66 -5.54 -14.68
CA LEU A 507 -1.10 -6.30 -13.52
C LEU A 507 -0.07 -7.33 -13.11
N TYR A 508 0.40 -7.21 -11.88
CA TYR A 508 1.24 -8.19 -11.23
C TYR A 508 0.47 -9.02 -10.21
N PHE A 509 0.65 -10.32 -10.24
CA PHE A 509 0.06 -11.27 -9.31
C PHE A 509 1.15 -12.06 -8.59
N PRO A 510 1.29 -11.91 -7.26
CA PRO A 510 2.14 -12.77 -6.47
C PRO A 510 1.56 -14.19 -6.44
N GLY A 511 2.41 -15.19 -6.60
CA GLY A 511 1.99 -16.57 -6.65
C GLY A 511 3.17 -17.52 -6.90
N SER A 512 2.91 -18.68 -7.49
CA SER A 512 3.90 -19.67 -7.90
C SER A 512 3.48 -20.36 -9.21
N PRO A 513 3.97 -19.90 -10.36
CA PRO A 513 4.86 -18.76 -10.64
C PRO A 513 4.17 -17.39 -10.44
N GLN A 514 4.98 -16.37 -10.39
CA GLN A 514 4.49 -15.00 -10.34
C GLN A 514 4.21 -14.51 -11.76
N LEU A 515 3.14 -13.71 -11.91
CA LEU A 515 2.67 -13.35 -13.25
C LEU A 515 2.51 -11.83 -13.39
N ILE A 516 3.05 -11.27 -14.48
CA ILE A 516 2.75 -9.92 -14.91
C ILE A 516 1.92 -10.00 -16.20
N TYR A 517 0.76 -9.37 -16.18
CA TYR A 517 -0.05 -9.17 -17.38
C TYR A 517 0.10 -7.75 -17.88
N TRP A 518 0.55 -7.63 -19.12
CA TRP A 518 0.88 -6.35 -19.72
C TRP A 518 -0.35 -5.64 -20.27
N GLY A 519 -0.61 -4.43 -19.79
CA GLY A 519 -1.68 -3.57 -20.26
C GLY A 519 -1.57 -3.23 -21.76
N ALA A 520 -2.65 -2.74 -22.36
CA ALA A 520 -2.67 -2.34 -23.76
C ALA A 520 -3.69 -1.25 -24.07
N THR A 521 -3.39 -0.44 -25.08
CA THR A 521 -4.09 0.76 -25.56
C THR A 521 -5.60 0.62 -25.89
N LYS A 522 -6.21 -0.55 -25.77
CA LYS A 522 -7.63 -0.75 -26.17
C LYS A 522 -8.40 -1.72 -25.29
N GLY A 523 -8.14 -1.70 -24.01
CA GLY A 523 -8.95 -2.42 -23.05
C GLY A 523 -8.82 -3.94 -23.11
N GLY A 524 -8.54 -4.53 -22.01
CA GLY A 524 -8.40 -5.96 -21.81
C GLY A 524 -6.96 -6.45 -21.89
N PHE A 525 -6.67 -7.41 -21.01
CA PHE A 525 -5.38 -8.07 -20.99
C PHE A 525 -5.41 -9.28 -21.93
N ASP A 526 -4.47 -9.30 -22.87
CA ASP A 526 -4.22 -10.52 -23.64
C ASP A 526 -3.52 -11.53 -22.72
N THR A 527 -4.17 -12.63 -22.42
CA THR A 527 -3.61 -13.70 -21.57
C THR A 527 -2.31 -14.29 -22.10
N LYS A 528 -2.00 -14.04 -23.38
CA LYS A 528 -0.74 -14.41 -23.99
C LYS A 528 0.37 -13.38 -23.81
N ARG A 529 0.02 -12.14 -23.43
CA ARG A 529 0.96 -11.04 -23.17
C ARG A 529 1.31 -10.97 -21.70
N ARG A 530 1.93 -12.01 -21.19
CA ARG A 530 2.33 -12.12 -19.79
C ARG A 530 3.80 -12.46 -19.64
N THR A 531 4.39 -12.04 -18.54
CA THR A 531 5.70 -12.50 -18.11
C THR A 531 5.54 -13.41 -16.89
N VAL A 532 6.26 -14.52 -16.88
CA VAL A 532 6.29 -15.49 -15.79
C VAL A 532 7.60 -15.34 -15.06
N LEU A 533 7.57 -14.94 -13.79
CA LEU A 533 8.73 -14.89 -12.92
C LEU A 533 8.83 -16.18 -12.10
N SER A 534 9.98 -16.42 -11.45
CA SER A 534 10.28 -17.71 -10.84
C SER A 534 9.30 -18.15 -9.73
N ASN A 535 9.32 -19.46 -9.44
CA ASN A 535 8.39 -20.14 -8.53
C ASN A 535 8.81 -20.07 -7.07
N ASP A 536 8.93 -18.89 -6.46
CA ASP A 536 9.37 -18.73 -5.08
C ASP A 536 8.21 -18.51 -4.07
N ASN A 537 7.00 -18.96 -4.40
CA ASN A 537 5.81 -18.93 -3.51
C ASN A 537 5.55 -17.57 -2.84
N SER A 538 5.42 -16.53 -3.65
CA SER A 538 5.21 -15.16 -3.19
C SER A 538 3.76 -14.90 -2.76
N PHE A 539 3.57 -14.13 -1.68
CA PHE A 539 2.25 -13.84 -1.12
C PHE A 539 1.76 -12.43 -1.46
N SER A 540 2.63 -11.47 -1.46
CA SER A 540 2.38 -10.09 -1.84
C SER A 540 3.64 -9.42 -2.39
N ALA A 541 3.49 -8.26 -3.01
CA ALA A 541 4.60 -7.47 -3.50
C ALA A 541 4.34 -5.98 -3.36
N GLN A 542 5.40 -5.19 -3.23
CA GLN A 542 5.37 -3.75 -3.35
C GLN A 542 6.32 -3.25 -4.43
N ILE A 543 5.89 -2.19 -5.09
CA ILE A 543 6.55 -1.62 -6.24
C ILE A 543 7.05 -0.22 -5.88
N ALA A 544 8.34 0.05 -6.14
CA ALA A 544 8.93 1.35 -6.00
C ALA A 544 10.23 1.44 -6.79
N ASP A 545 10.74 2.64 -7.04
CA ASP A 545 12.06 2.87 -7.61
C ASP A 545 13.11 2.88 -6.48
N PHE A 546 13.51 1.67 -6.03
CA PHE A 546 14.39 1.49 -4.89
C PHE A 546 15.85 1.90 -5.17
N ASN A 547 16.25 1.95 -6.40
CA ASN A 547 17.60 2.31 -6.81
C ASN A 547 17.68 3.70 -7.44
N ARG A 548 16.55 4.39 -7.59
CA ARG A 548 16.41 5.72 -8.20
C ARG A 548 16.95 5.79 -9.62
N ASP A 549 16.84 4.70 -10.36
CA ASP A 549 17.22 4.67 -11.76
C ASP A 549 16.08 5.10 -12.71
N GLY A 550 14.92 5.41 -12.16
CA GLY A 550 13.73 5.84 -12.88
C GLY A 550 12.87 4.69 -13.39
N TYR A 551 13.22 3.44 -13.05
CA TYR A 551 12.43 2.24 -13.32
C TYR A 551 11.91 1.67 -12.01
N LEU A 552 10.66 1.26 -12.03
CA LEU A 552 10.05 0.68 -10.85
C LEU A 552 10.56 -0.76 -10.63
N ASP A 553 10.80 -1.10 -9.38
CA ASP A 553 11.30 -2.40 -8.91
C ASP A 553 10.20 -3.15 -8.15
N ILE A 554 10.36 -4.47 -7.97
CA ILE A 554 9.37 -5.30 -7.29
C ILE A 554 9.98 -6.01 -6.07
N ALA A 555 9.52 -5.65 -4.88
CA ALA A 555 9.81 -6.37 -3.65
C ALA A 555 8.72 -7.40 -3.37
N THR A 556 9.08 -8.65 -3.10
CA THR A 556 8.15 -9.76 -2.89
C THR A 556 8.04 -10.18 -1.42
N SER A 557 7.00 -10.93 -1.07
CA SER A 557 6.79 -11.51 0.26
C SER A 557 6.46 -13.00 0.17
N GLN A 558 6.59 -13.77 1.27
CA GLN A 558 6.30 -15.21 1.28
C GLN A 558 5.30 -15.61 2.38
N TRP A 559 4.51 -16.67 2.13
CA TRP A 559 3.58 -17.22 3.12
C TRP A 559 4.16 -18.33 3.99
N ALA A 560 5.03 -19.17 3.46
CA ALA A 560 5.59 -20.33 4.16
C ALA A 560 7.08 -20.54 3.82
N PRO A 561 7.96 -20.76 4.83
CA PRO A 561 9.39 -20.85 4.60
C PRO A 561 9.82 -22.25 4.17
N THR A 562 10.40 -22.31 3.01
CA THR A 562 11.26 -23.42 2.59
C THR A 562 12.68 -22.95 2.34
N LYS A 563 12.89 -21.65 2.18
CA LYS A 563 14.21 -20.98 2.14
C LYS A 563 14.18 -19.68 2.94
N GLU A 564 15.32 -19.31 3.48
CA GLU A 564 15.50 -18.09 4.26
C GLU A 564 15.75 -16.83 3.39
N GLU A 565 15.20 -16.76 2.18
CA GLU A 565 15.53 -15.72 1.20
C GLU A 565 14.31 -15.17 0.49
N VAL A 566 14.19 -13.84 0.39
CA VAL A 566 13.14 -13.10 -0.33
C VAL A 566 13.76 -12.20 -1.39
N SER A 567 13.05 -11.97 -2.48
CA SER A 567 13.57 -11.31 -3.68
C SER A 567 13.08 -9.89 -3.87
N LEU A 568 13.99 -8.99 -4.17
CA LEU A 568 13.72 -7.69 -4.77
C LEU A 568 14.17 -7.76 -6.24
N PHE A 569 13.22 -7.64 -7.13
CA PHE A 569 13.48 -7.66 -8.57
C PHE A 569 13.68 -6.26 -9.11
N TRP A 570 14.79 -6.05 -9.80
CA TRP A 570 15.13 -4.77 -10.38
C TRP A 570 14.48 -4.54 -11.72
N GLY A 571 13.70 -3.47 -11.81
CA GLY A 571 13.12 -3.00 -13.05
C GLY A 571 14.14 -2.43 -14.04
N GLY A 572 13.73 -2.13 -15.25
CA GLY A 572 14.57 -1.50 -16.27
C GLY A 572 13.98 -1.57 -17.67
N ALA A 573 14.58 -0.86 -18.60
CA ALA A 573 14.12 -0.74 -19.99
C ALA A 573 13.91 -2.07 -20.74
N ASN A 574 14.46 -3.18 -20.24
CA ASN A 574 14.30 -4.52 -20.81
C ASN A 574 13.39 -5.43 -19.96
N GLY A 575 12.64 -4.85 -19.03
CA GLY A 575 11.79 -5.60 -18.13
C GLY A 575 12.54 -6.35 -17.02
N PHE A 576 11.93 -7.37 -16.46
CA PHE A 576 12.41 -8.13 -15.29
C PHE A 576 12.98 -9.48 -15.67
N SER A 577 13.97 -9.94 -14.91
CA SER A 577 14.55 -11.27 -15.03
C SER A 577 15.02 -11.80 -13.67
N ASP A 578 15.03 -13.11 -13.49
CA ASP A 578 15.55 -13.76 -12.29
C ASP A 578 17.02 -13.44 -11.98
N ASP A 579 17.78 -13.08 -12.99
CA ASP A 579 19.19 -12.71 -12.86
C ASP A 579 19.39 -11.28 -12.32
N ARG A 580 18.32 -10.49 -12.23
CA ARG A 580 18.34 -9.09 -11.82
C ARG A 580 17.55 -8.87 -10.54
N ARG A 581 17.92 -9.54 -9.46
CA ARG A 581 17.27 -9.44 -8.15
C ARG A 581 18.26 -9.35 -7.01
N PHE A 582 17.86 -8.71 -5.92
CA PHE A 582 18.52 -8.80 -4.63
C PHE A 582 17.82 -9.86 -3.77
N LEU A 583 18.60 -10.66 -3.01
CA LEU A 583 18.06 -11.68 -2.12
C LEU A 583 18.22 -11.23 -0.66
N PHE A 584 17.10 -10.99 -0.01
CA PHE A 584 17.07 -10.80 1.44
C PHE A 584 17.12 -12.16 2.14
N ARG A 585 18.12 -12.33 3.03
CA ARG A 585 18.36 -13.58 3.78
C ARG A 585 17.99 -13.38 5.24
N LEU A 586 16.71 -13.46 5.58
CA LEU A 586 16.18 -13.02 6.86
C LEU A 586 15.24 -14.03 7.56
N GLY A 587 14.92 -15.16 6.94
CA GLY A 587 13.96 -16.12 7.46
C GLY A 587 12.52 -15.84 6.98
N GLU A 588 11.53 -16.30 7.73
CA GLU A 588 10.10 -16.18 7.35
C GLU A 588 9.62 -14.74 7.26
N LEU A 589 9.29 -14.29 6.06
CA LEU A 589 8.83 -12.92 5.78
C LEU A 589 7.45 -12.93 5.12
N ARG A 590 6.49 -12.18 5.66
CA ARG A 590 5.12 -12.16 5.13
C ARG A 590 4.77 -10.91 4.35
N PHE A 591 4.64 -9.80 5.01
CA PHE A 591 4.27 -8.53 4.40
C PHE A 591 5.33 -7.48 4.66
N HIS A 592 5.32 -6.44 3.87
CA HIS A 592 6.33 -5.41 3.99
C HIS A 592 5.73 -4.02 3.69
N ALA A 593 6.32 -3.02 4.27
CA ALA A 593 6.11 -1.62 3.92
C ALA A 593 7.43 -1.03 3.42
N VAL A 594 7.31 -0.10 2.49
CA VAL A 594 8.43 0.58 1.86
C VAL A 594 8.30 2.08 2.13
N ALA A 595 9.33 2.68 2.71
CA ALA A 595 9.39 4.12 2.93
C ALA A 595 10.83 4.58 3.18
N ASP A 596 11.09 5.87 3.03
CA ASP A 596 12.34 6.48 3.52
C ASP A 596 12.24 6.68 5.03
N LEU A 597 12.55 5.60 5.76
CA LEU A 597 12.34 5.52 7.21
C LEU A 597 13.36 6.33 8.02
N ASN A 598 14.42 6.77 7.40
CA ASN A 598 15.49 7.53 8.04
C ASN A 598 15.70 8.92 7.43
N ASN A 599 14.84 9.33 6.50
CA ASN A 599 14.89 10.59 5.75
C ASN A 599 16.22 10.78 5.00
N ASP A 600 16.82 9.69 4.51
CA ASP A 600 18.04 9.75 3.70
C ASP A 600 17.78 9.79 2.20
N GLN A 601 16.53 9.85 1.82
CA GLN A 601 16.02 9.81 0.45
C GLN A 601 16.13 8.43 -0.22
N TRP A 602 16.42 7.37 0.53
CA TRP A 602 16.45 5.99 0.03
C TRP A 602 15.33 5.19 0.67
N LEU A 603 14.50 4.57 -0.14
CA LEU A 603 13.39 3.77 0.36
C LEU A 603 13.90 2.53 1.07
N ASP A 604 13.55 2.41 2.33
CA ASP A 604 13.82 1.26 3.19
C ASP A 604 12.67 0.27 3.15
N ILE A 605 12.89 -0.95 3.65
CA ILE A 605 11.85 -1.96 3.70
C ILE A 605 11.66 -2.49 5.12
N VAL A 606 10.42 -2.44 5.60
CA VAL A 606 10.01 -3.12 6.83
C VAL A 606 9.36 -4.44 6.49
N PHE A 607 9.93 -5.53 6.94
CA PHE A 607 9.38 -6.86 6.75
C PHE A 607 8.76 -7.43 8.01
N THR A 608 7.52 -7.89 7.91
CA THR A 608 6.89 -8.69 8.95
C THR A 608 7.36 -10.14 8.90
N THR A 609 7.42 -10.81 10.05
CA THR A 609 7.82 -12.21 10.12
C THR A 609 6.85 -13.04 10.96
N THR A 610 6.83 -14.34 10.75
CA THR A 610 6.10 -15.30 11.61
C THR A 610 6.80 -15.57 12.94
N GLY A 611 7.98 -15.02 13.19
CA GLY A 611 8.87 -15.30 14.31
C GLY A 611 9.05 -14.16 15.31
N ASN A 612 7.99 -13.58 15.87
CA ASN A 612 8.03 -12.58 16.96
C ASN A 612 8.96 -11.38 16.74
N ARG A 613 9.23 -11.04 15.51
CA ARG A 613 10.07 -9.90 15.14
C ARG A 613 9.67 -9.30 13.82
N VAL A 614 9.97 -8.05 13.64
CA VAL A 614 9.92 -7.31 12.41
C VAL A 614 11.33 -6.87 12.06
N VAL A 615 11.64 -6.83 10.79
CA VAL A 615 12.98 -6.50 10.31
C VAL A 615 12.93 -5.31 9.38
N ILE A 616 13.58 -4.22 9.74
CA ILE A 616 13.84 -3.10 8.86
C ILE A 616 15.12 -3.36 8.08
N CYS A 617 15.04 -3.33 6.77
CA CYS A 617 16.18 -3.39 5.89
C CYS A 617 16.51 -2.00 5.36
N TRP A 618 17.65 -1.51 5.75
CA TRP A 618 18.10 -0.18 5.41
C TRP A 618 18.74 -0.13 4.02
N ASN A 619 18.23 0.75 3.20
CA ASN A 619 18.79 1.04 1.88
C ASN A 619 19.89 2.12 1.93
N SER A 620 20.46 2.46 0.81
CA SER A 620 21.44 3.56 0.67
C SER A 620 21.86 3.73 -0.79
N ALA A 621 22.61 4.78 -1.11
CA ALA A 621 23.24 4.94 -2.42
C ALA A 621 24.14 3.75 -2.86
N SER A 622 24.54 2.88 -1.93
CA SER A 622 25.25 1.64 -2.23
C SER A 622 24.32 0.44 -2.37
N GLY A 623 23.01 0.65 -2.30
CA GLY A 623 22.01 -0.40 -2.31
C GLY A 623 21.85 -1.10 -0.96
N PHE A 624 21.00 -2.14 -0.91
CA PHE A 624 20.75 -2.96 0.27
C PHE A 624 21.93 -3.88 0.63
N ASP A 625 22.07 -4.13 1.92
CA ASP A 625 23.05 -5.05 2.49
C ASP A 625 22.36 -5.86 3.59
N ASN A 626 22.46 -7.18 3.52
CA ASN A 626 21.88 -8.09 4.50
C ASN A 626 22.37 -7.88 5.94
N GLN A 627 23.44 -7.12 6.13
CA GLN A 627 23.96 -6.77 7.46
C GLN A 627 23.36 -5.45 7.99
N ARG A 628 22.87 -4.57 7.11
CA ARG A 628 22.28 -3.29 7.48
C ARG A 628 20.78 -3.44 7.76
N ARG A 629 20.47 -3.92 8.93
CA ARG A 629 19.09 -4.21 9.35
C ARG A 629 18.87 -3.90 10.82
N THR A 630 17.65 -3.53 11.16
CA THR A 630 17.17 -3.39 12.54
C THR A 630 16.10 -4.44 12.80
N VAL A 631 16.13 -5.09 13.95
CA VAL A 631 15.12 -6.09 14.35
C VAL A 631 14.35 -5.56 15.53
N LEU A 632 13.03 -5.46 15.39
CA LEU A 632 12.12 -5.04 16.45
C LEU A 632 11.28 -6.23 16.94
N PRO A 633 10.97 -6.31 18.24
CA PRO A 633 10.08 -7.32 18.78
C PRO A 633 8.66 -7.19 18.21
N SER A 634 8.08 -8.26 17.71
CA SER A 634 6.66 -8.30 17.35
C SER A 634 6.01 -9.61 17.82
N GLU A 635 4.71 -9.73 17.60
CA GLU A 635 3.99 -10.99 17.66
C GLU A 635 3.90 -11.58 16.26
N VAL A 636 3.01 -12.54 16.00
CA VAL A 636 2.82 -13.05 14.63
C VAL A 636 2.16 -11.99 13.77
N ALA A 637 2.97 -11.15 13.17
CA ALA A 637 2.52 -10.03 12.35
C ALA A 637 2.24 -10.46 10.91
N ILE A 638 1.14 -9.95 10.34
CA ILE A 638 0.74 -10.25 8.97
C ILE A 638 0.89 -9.03 8.08
N SER A 639 0.52 -7.85 8.54
CA SER A 639 0.55 -6.61 7.77
C SER A 639 1.25 -5.49 8.52
N THR A 640 1.73 -4.51 7.81
CA THR A 640 2.35 -3.31 8.36
C THR A 640 2.02 -2.09 7.51
N ARG A 641 1.88 -0.94 8.17
CA ARG A 641 1.69 0.37 7.55
C ARG A 641 2.68 1.36 8.13
N VAL A 642 3.01 2.36 7.35
CA VAL A 642 3.96 3.40 7.75
C VAL A 642 3.35 4.77 7.51
N ALA A 643 3.34 5.63 8.54
CA ALA A 643 2.89 7.01 8.44
C ALA A 643 3.44 7.85 9.58
N ASP A 644 3.51 9.17 9.40
CA ASP A 644 3.80 10.11 10.48
C ASP A 644 2.52 10.36 11.30
N LEU A 645 2.26 9.46 12.23
CA LEU A 645 1.05 9.44 13.02
C LEU A 645 1.02 10.50 14.13
N ASN A 646 2.20 10.99 14.50
CA ASN A 646 2.35 11.97 15.58
C ASN A 646 2.72 13.37 15.09
N LYS A 647 2.90 13.55 13.77
CA LYS A 647 3.30 14.78 13.09
C LYS A 647 4.65 15.34 13.56
N ASP A 648 5.57 14.46 13.95
CA ASP A 648 6.91 14.90 14.38
C ASP A 648 7.91 14.98 13.22
N GLY A 649 7.51 14.56 12.02
CA GLY A 649 8.34 14.55 10.83
C GLY A 649 9.10 13.26 10.63
N TYR A 650 8.86 12.27 11.48
CA TYR A 650 9.42 10.93 11.39
C TYR A 650 8.31 9.92 11.20
N LEU A 651 8.48 9.01 10.27
CA LEU A 651 7.47 8.00 9.99
C LEU A 651 7.40 6.98 11.14
N ASP A 652 6.18 6.65 11.53
CA ASP A 652 5.89 5.63 12.52
C ASP A 652 5.49 4.32 11.85
N ILE A 653 5.71 3.19 12.53
CA ILE A 653 5.40 1.88 11.96
C ILE A 653 4.27 1.21 12.73
N VAL A 654 3.18 0.92 12.03
CA VAL A 654 2.08 0.11 12.52
C VAL A 654 2.29 -1.34 12.14
N ILE A 655 2.20 -2.23 13.12
CA ILE A 655 2.36 -3.67 12.92
C ILE A 655 1.09 -4.41 13.26
N CYS A 656 0.48 -5.02 12.24
CA CYS A 656 -0.69 -5.84 12.37
C CYS A 656 -0.32 -7.24 12.86
N ASN A 657 -0.51 -7.50 14.15
CA ASN A 657 -0.25 -8.80 14.74
C ASN A 657 -1.47 -9.71 14.67
N LEU A 658 -1.36 -10.83 13.97
CA LEU A 658 -2.45 -11.79 13.83
C LEU A 658 -2.66 -12.62 15.10
N TRP A 659 -1.59 -13.09 15.74
CA TRP A 659 -1.66 -13.81 17.04
C TRP A 659 -0.36 -13.71 17.85
N SER A 660 -0.48 -13.92 19.16
CA SER A 660 0.65 -14.04 20.07
C SER A 660 1.01 -15.51 20.30
N LYS A 661 2.24 -15.91 20.07
CA LYS A 661 2.74 -17.26 20.37
C LYS A 661 2.90 -17.51 21.86
N ASN A 662 3.19 -16.48 22.64
CA ASN A 662 3.39 -16.52 24.10
C ASN A 662 2.39 -15.64 24.84
N PRO A 663 1.07 -15.92 24.78
CA PRO A 663 0.11 -15.10 25.48
C PRO A 663 0.31 -15.16 26.99
N PRO A 664 -0.03 -14.09 27.73
CA PRO A 664 -0.03 -14.12 29.19
C PRO A 664 -0.86 -15.27 29.73
N PRO A 665 -0.58 -15.80 30.93
CA PRO A 665 -1.37 -16.85 31.56
C PRO A 665 -2.85 -16.48 31.65
N GLY A 666 -3.73 -17.41 31.26
CA GLY A 666 -5.19 -17.21 31.28
C GLY A 666 -5.76 -16.61 30.00
N LYS A 667 -4.93 -16.25 29.02
CA LYS A 667 -5.41 -15.86 27.71
C LYS A 667 -5.73 -17.08 26.84
N PRO A 668 -6.84 -17.06 26.11
CA PRO A 668 -7.20 -18.13 25.19
C PRO A 668 -6.16 -18.30 24.09
N ARG A 669 -6.00 -19.53 23.59
CA ARG A 669 -5.04 -19.85 22.52
C ARG A 669 -5.73 -20.60 21.38
N SER A 670 -5.43 -20.25 20.14
CA SER A 670 -5.73 -21.01 18.93
C SER A 670 -4.59 -20.88 17.92
N PHE A 671 -4.43 -21.82 16.99
CA PHE A 671 -3.28 -21.91 16.05
C PHE A 671 -1.89 -21.81 16.70
N GLY A 672 -1.72 -22.31 17.94
CA GLY A 672 -0.45 -22.24 18.66
C GLY A 672 -0.20 -20.95 19.44
N GLY A 673 -1.14 -20.01 19.45
CA GLY A 673 -1.02 -18.75 20.16
C GLY A 673 -2.35 -18.14 20.60
N SER A 674 -2.36 -16.87 20.93
CA SER A 674 -3.56 -16.10 21.25
C SER A 674 -3.79 -15.00 20.24
N PRO A 675 -5.00 -14.82 19.72
CA PRO A 675 -5.29 -13.72 18.80
C PRO A 675 -5.29 -12.34 19.51
N GLU A 676 -5.24 -12.29 20.84
CA GLU A 676 -5.08 -11.04 21.60
C GLU A 676 -3.61 -10.56 21.58
N ALA A 677 -3.03 -10.43 20.38
CA ALA A 677 -1.65 -9.96 20.23
C ALA A 677 -1.51 -8.44 20.36
N GLY A 678 -2.55 -7.72 19.99
CA GLY A 678 -2.53 -6.25 19.92
C GLY A 678 -1.75 -5.73 18.71
N THR A 679 -2.13 -4.57 18.24
CA THR A 679 -1.43 -3.85 17.17
C THR A 679 -0.34 -3.00 17.77
N TYR A 680 0.84 -3.00 17.15
CA TYR A 680 1.99 -2.25 17.64
C TYR A 680 2.24 -1.03 16.78
N ILE A 681 2.43 0.12 17.42
CA ILE A 681 2.97 1.31 16.79
C ILE A 681 4.37 1.55 17.33
N TYR A 682 5.37 1.51 16.48
CA TYR A 682 6.71 1.95 16.78
C TYR A 682 6.92 3.37 16.31
N TRP A 683 7.08 4.27 17.27
CA TRP A 683 7.28 5.68 17.01
C TRP A 683 8.64 5.95 16.41
N GLY A 684 8.62 6.62 15.26
CA GLY A 684 9.79 7.12 14.62
C GLY A 684 10.52 8.21 15.39
N SER A 685 11.75 8.48 15.06
CA SER A 685 12.51 9.64 15.54
C SER A 685 13.83 9.78 14.77
N LYS A 686 14.47 10.93 14.93
CA LYS A 686 15.83 11.17 14.43
C LYS A 686 16.87 10.13 14.84
N ASP A 687 16.62 9.38 15.93
CA ASP A 687 17.50 8.34 16.45
C ASP A 687 17.04 6.93 16.02
N GLY A 688 16.07 6.86 15.12
CA GLY A 688 15.44 5.61 14.63
C GLY A 688 14.41 5.05 15.61
N TYR A 689 14.18 3.74 15.55
CA TYR A 689 13.14 3.03 16.29
C TYR A 689 13.65 2.30 17.52
N ASP A 690 12.91 2.38 18.61
CA ASP A 690 13.24 1.73 19.86
C ASP A 690 12.03 0.94 20.39
N ALA A 691 12.24 -0.32 20.75
CA ALA A 691 11.22 -1.15 21.37
C ALA A 691 10.61 -0.57 22.65
N ALA A 692 11.34 0.30 23.34
CA ALA A 692 10.85 1.02 24.52
C ALA A 692 9.88 2.18 24.16
N ARG A 693 9.86 2.63 22.91
CA ARG A 693 8.97 3.68 22.41
C ARG A 693 7.83 3.10 21.58
N ARG A 694 7.30 1.98 22.03
CA ARG A 694 6.20 1.28 21.36
C ARG A 694 4.87 1.58 22.03
N LEU A 695 3.86 1.88 21.24
CA LEU A 695 2.46 1.85 21.67
C LEU A 695 1.84 0.51 21.29
N THR A 696 1.00 -0.04 22.15
CA THR A 696 0.23 -1.25 21.87
C THR A 696 -1.26 -0.93 21.89
N LEU A 697 -1.92 -1.11 20.76
CA LEU A 697 -3.36 -1.00 20.67
C LEU A 697 -4.00 -2.36 20.94
N PRO A 698 -5.04 -2.45 21.78
CA PRO A 698 -5.64 -3.72 22.15
C PRO A 698 -6.52 -4.27 21.03
N THR A 699 -5.92 -4.94 20.04
CA THR A 699 -6.59 -5.59 18.92
C THR A 699 -6.57 -7.11 19.04
N VAL A 700 -7.44 -7.79 18.31
CA VAL A 700 -7.57 -9.24 18.30
C VAL A 700 -7.53 -9.76 16.87
N GLY A 701 -6.51 -10.61 16.54
CA GLY A 701 -6.39 -11.24 15.24
C GLY A 701 -6.30 -10.26 14.07
N ASN A 702 -5.51 -9.21 14.22
CA ASN A 702 -5.39 -8.18 13.19
C ASN A 702 -4.63 -8.71 11.97
N GLU A 703 -5.25 -8.61 10.79
CA GLU A 703 -4.64 -9.03 9.53
C GLU A 703 -4.25 -7.84 8.65
N ASP A 704 -5.02 -6.76 8.67
CA ASP A 704 -4.74 -5.58 7.84
C ASP A 704 -5.10 -4.28 8.54
N ALA A 705 -4.54 -3.18 8.04
CA ALA A 705 -4.78 -1.84 8.52
C ALA A 705 -4.91 -0.84 7.38
N ALA A 706 -5.69 0.21 7.61
CA ALA A 706 -5.71 1.39 6.77
C ALA A 706 -5.46 2.65 7.60
N VAL A 707 -4.74 3.60 7.02
CA VAL A 707 -4.40 4.87 7.64
C VAL A 707 -4.97 6.01 6.80
N ALA A 708 -5.84 6.83 7.37
CA ALA A 708 -6.37 8.01 6.70
C ALA A 708 -6.92 9.02 7.71
N ASP A 709 -6.95 10.28 7.34
CA ASP A 709 -7.73 11.29 8.03
C ASP A 709 -9.21 11.06 7.71
N LEU A 710 -9.89 10.30 8.59
CA LEU A 710 -11.25 9.85 8.37
C LEU A 710 -12.30 10.90 8.79
N ASN A 711 -11.91 11.85 9.61
CA ASN A 711 -12.81 12.85 10.16
C ASN A 711 -12.52 14.28 9.64
N GLY A 712 -11.46 14.45 8.83
CA GLY A 712 -11.04 15.74 8.29
C GLY A 712 -10.44 16.69 9.30
N ASP A 713 -9.98 16.17 10.48
CA ASP A 713 -9.34 16.99 11.50
C ASP A 713 -7.85 17.23 11.23
N GLY A 714 -7.35 16.64 10.17
CA GLY A 714 -5.96 16.71 9.75
C GLY A 714 -5.06 15.69 10.46
N TRP A 715 -5.59 14.84 11.37
CA TRP A 715 -4.86 13.74 12.01
C TRP A 715 -5.21 12.41 11.34
N LEU A 716 -4.20 11.59 11.13
CA LEU A 716 -4.40 10.29 10.50
C LEU A 716 -4.94 9.27 11.50
N ASP A 717 -6.11 8.73 11.19
CA ASP A 717 -6.77 7.68 11.96
C ASP A 717 -6.36 6.29 11.49
N LEU A 718 -6.64 5.28 12.33
CA LEU A 718 -6.33 3.89 12.04
C LEU A 718 -7.58 3.03 11.92
N VAL A 719 -7.77 2.40 10.77
CA VAL A 719 -8.72 1.30 10.59
C VAL A 719 -7.98 -0.02 10.68
N LEU A 720 -8.37 -0.88 11.61
CA LEU A 720 -7.72 -2.17 11.86
C LEU A 720 -8.68 -3.31 11.65
N THR A 721 -8.34 -4.21 10.75
CA THR A 721 -9.15 -5.39 10.46
C THR A 721 -9.01 -6.46 11.54
N SER A 722 -10.03 -7.30 11.74
CA SER A 722 -9.98 -8.48 12.59
C SER A 722 -10.37 -9.73 11.83
N TYR A 723 -9.40 -10.62 11.62
CA TYR A 723 -9.58 -11.81 10.81
C TYR A 723 -10.14 -13.00 11.59
N HIS A 724 -9.58 -13.28 12.76
CA HIS A 724 -9.97 -14.37 13.64
C HIS A 724 -9.98 -13.96 15.12
N ALA A 725 -11.01 -14.33 15.87
CA ALA A 725 -11.06 -14.19 17.31
C ALA A 725 -11.39 -15.53 18.00
N GLY A 726 -10.76 -16.60 17.58
CA GLY A 726 -11.02 -17.93 18.08
C GLY A 726 -12.00 -18.71 17.21
N TYR A 727 -12.97 -19.39 17.83
CA TYR A 727 -13.94 -20.23 17.11
C TYR A 727 -15.05 -19.44 16.41
N THR A 728 -15.21 -18.16 16.74
CA THR A 728 -16.17 -17.29 16.09
C THR A 728 -15.47 -16.42 15.06
N ARG A 729 -16.04 -16.27 13.90
CA ARG A 729 -15.55 -15.38 12.83
C ARG A 729 -16.41 -14.12 12.72
N ALA A 730 -17.31 -13.91 13.64
CA ALA A 730 -18.11 -12.70 13.77
C ALA A 730 -17.38 -11.69 14.65
N ASN A 731 -16.34 -11.05 14.11
CA ASN A 731 -15.50 -10.11 14.83
C ASN A 731 -15.67 -8.69 14.32
N PRO A 732 -15.83 -7.70 15.22
CA PRO A 732 -15.77 -6.30 14.80
C PRO A 732 -14.36 -5.87 14.48
N SER A 733 -14.19 -5.08 13.44
CA SER A 733 -12.98 -4.31 13.15
C SER A 733 -12.95 -3.00 13.94
N TYR A 734 -11.81 -2.31 13.94
CA TYR A 734 -11.60 -1.19 14.83
C TYR A 734 -11.23 0.08 14.06
N ILE A 735 -11.78 1.22 14.48
CA ILE A 735 -11.21 2.52 14.19
C ILE A 735 -10.62 3.08 15.47
N PHE A 736 -9.34 3.43 15.40
CA PHE A 736 -8.67 4.21 16.40
C PHE A 736 -8.51 5.64 15.89
N TRP A 737 -9.27 6.53 16.52
CA TRP A 737 -9.23 7.95 16.21
C TRP A 737 -8.01 8.61 16.81
N ASN A 738 -7.30 9.34 15.99
CA ASN A 738 -6.15 10.10 16.40
C ASN A 738 -6.53 11.57 16.71
N GLY A 739 -5.57 12.35 17.19
CA GLY A 739 -5.77 13.76 17.51
C GLY A 739 -4.57 14.35 18.25
N PRO A 740 -4.62 15.62 18.65
CA PRO A 740 -3.50 16.29 19.32
C PRO A 740 -2.98 15.63 20.61
N ARG A 741 -3.67 14.62 21.11
CA ARG A 741 -3.28 13.85 22.30
C ARG A 741 -2.90 12.41 21.98
N GLY A 742 -2.84 12.08 20.70
CA GLY A 742 -2.61 10.72 20.24
C GLY A 742 -3.82 9.81 20.43
N PHE A 743 -3.62 8.53 20.16
CA PHE A 743 -4.65 7.49 20.28
C PHE A 743 -5.02 7.15 21.73
N ASP A 744 -6.29 6.95 22.01
CA ASP A 744 -6.77 6.42 23.29
C ASP A 744 -7.04 4.93 23.18
N PRO A 745 -6.14 4.05 23.67
CA PRO A 745 -6.31 2.60 23.58
C PRO A 745 -7.58 2.08 24.26
N SER A 746 -8.16 2.86 25.17
CA SER A 746 -9.36 2.48 25.91
C SER A 746 -10.66 2.82 25.17
N LYS A 747 -10.58 3.53 24.04
CA LYS A 747 -11.75 4.05 23.31
C LYS A 747 -11.77 3.69 21.83
N PRO A 748 -11.57 2.42 21.45
CA PRO A 748 -11.72 2.05 20.05
C PRO A 748 -13.17 2.20 19.60
N THR A 749 -13.38 2.70 18.41
CA THR A 749 -14.65 2.56 17.71
C THR A 749 -14.72 1.17 17.08
N ARG A 750 -15.72 0.39 17.45
CA ARG A 750 -15.92 -0.95 16.90
C ARG A 750 -16.86 -0.90 15.71
N ILE A 751 -16.44 -1.46 14.60
CA ILE A 751 -17.22 -1.59 13.38
C ILE A 751 -17.54 -3.06 13.15
N GLU A 752 -18.83 -3.38 12.92
CA GLU A 752 -19.26 -4.74 12.63
C GLU A 752 -18.60 -5.24 11.34
N THR A 753 -17.83 -6.31 11.44
CA THR A 753 -17.27 -7.05 10.30
C THR A 753 -17.35 -8.55 10.55
N ASN A 754 -17.12 -9.37 9.53
CA ASN A 754 -17.09 -10.82 9.61
C ASN A 754 -15.77 -11.35 9.03
N SER A 755 -14.81 -11.73 9.91
CA SER A 755 -13.52 -12.25 9.46
C SER A 755 -12.83 -11.32 8.47
N GLY A 756 -12.67 -10.05 8.86
CA GLY A 756 -12.05 -9.04 8.01
C GLY A 756 -10.58 -9.36 7.72
N SER A 757 -10.23 -9.46 6.46
CA SER A 757 -8.88 -9.78 5.99
C SER A 757 -8.23 -8.66 5.19
N GLY A 758 -8.98 -7.65 4.81
CA GLY A 758 -8.48 -6.48 4.11
C GLY A 758 -9.38 -5.25 4.32
N VAL A 759 -8.81 -4.05 4.18
CA VAL A 759 -9.53 -2.79 4.29
C VAL A 759 -8.98 -1.74 3.34
N ILE A 760 -9.89 -1.01 2.70
CA ILE A 760 -9.56 0.15 1.86
C ILE A 760 -10.42 1.34 2.25
N VAL A 761 -9.82 2.52 2.20
CA VAL A 761 -10.47 3.80 2.44
C VAL A 761 -10.36 4.68 1.20
N ALA A 762 -11.49 5.16 0.69
CA ALA A 762 -11.57 6.19 -0.34
C ALA A 762 -12.95 6.87 -0.32
N ASP A 763 -13.07 7.99 -1.02
CA ASP A 763 -14.37 8.61 -1.30
C ASP A 763 -14.99 7.92 -2.53
N PHE A 764 -15.61 6.74 -2.30
CA PHE A 764 -16.18 5.92 -3.36
C PHE A 764 -17.41 6.52 -4.03
N ASN A 765 -18.12 7.40 -3.30
CA ASN A 765 -19.36 8.02 -3.78
C ASN A 765 -19.16 9.46 -4.22
N ARG A 766 -17.95 10.01 -4.14
CA ARG A 766 -17.57 11.39 -4.47
C ARG A 766 -18.37 12.46 -3.72
N ASP A 767 -18.76 12.16 -2.50
CA ASP A 767 -19.45 13.13 -1.66
C ASP A 767 -18.50 14.03 -0.88
N GLY A 768 -17.20 13.78 -1.01
CA GLY A 768 -16.14 14.48 -0.31
C GLY A 768 -15.86 13.90 1.08
N HIS A 769 -16.51 12.79 1.44
CA HIS A 769 -16.28 12.05 2.66
C HIS A 769 -15.59 10.73 2.36
N ARG A 770 -14.66 10.31 3.17
CA ARG A 770 -13.99 9.02 3.01
C ARG A 770 -14.87 7.88 3.46
N ASP A 771 -14.99 6.86 2.61
CA ASP A 771 -15.72 5.62 2.86
C ASP A 771 -14.76 4.52 3.26
N ILE A 772 -15.26 3.48 3.92
CA ILE A 772 -14.44 2.33 4.31
C ILE A 772 -14.99 1.04 3.71
N LEU A 773 -14.18 0.38 2.91
CA LEU A 773 -14.45 -0.95 2.41
C LEU A 773 -13.69 -2.00 3.21
N PHE A 774 -14.42 -2.98 3.76
CA PHE A 774 -13.84 -4.13 4.44
C PHE A 774 -14.03 -5.42 3.64
N ALA A 775 -12.95 -6.16 3.44
CA ALA A 775 -12.99 -7.50 2.92
C ALA A 775 -13.37 -8.51 4.01
N CYS A 776 -14.44 -9.30 3.83
CA CYS A 776 -14.94 -10.25 4.81
C CYS A 776 -14.78 -11.70 4.35
N HIS A 777 -14.04 -12.53 5.12
CA HIS A 777 -13.63 -13.87 4.70
C HIS A 777 -14.64 -14.99 5.00
N SER A 778 -15.27 -15.06 6.14
CA SER A 778 -16.31 -16.04 6.41
C SER A 778 -17.18 -15.73 7.62
N LYS A 779 -18.45 -16.18 7.58
CA LYS A 779 -19.38 -16.12 8.69
C LYS A 779 -19.76 -17.53 9.15
N ASN A 780 -19.41 -17.87 10.40
CA ASN A 780 -19.72 -19.18 10.98
C ASN A 780 -19.27 -20.38 10.12
N GLY A 781 -18.10 -20.29 9.51
CA GLY A 781 -17.59 -21.32 8.61
C GLY A 781 -18.15 -21.27 7.19
N ASN A 782 -19.11 -20.43 6.92
CA ASN A 782 -19.64 -20.21 5.58
C ASN A 782 -18.87 -19.07 4.90
N HIS A 783 -18.26 -19.37 3.76
CA HIS A 783 -17.48 -18.41 2.98
C HIS A 783 -18.35 -17.61 1.98
N ARG A 784 -19.64 -17.93 1.82
CA ARG A 784 -20.59 -17.04 1.15
C ARG A 784 -21.04 -15.94 2.09
N ASN A 785 -20.40 -14.81 2.03
CA ASN A 785 -20.50 -13.74 2.98
C ASN A 785 -20.28 -12.39 2.30
N ASP A 786 -21.16 -11.42 2.56
CA ASP A 786 -21.02 -10.07 1.97
C ASP A 786 -19.85 -9.32 2.62
N SER A 787 -19.06 -8.62 1.82
CA SER A 787 -18.12 -7.61 2.25
C SER A 787 -18.83 -6.25 2.45
N TYR A 788 -18.28 -5.37 3.27
CA TYR A 788 -19.03 -4.20 3.75
C TYR A 788 -18.40 -2.89 3.32
N LEU A 789 -19.15 -2.08 2.60
CA LEU A 789 -18.80 -0.71 2.30
C LEU A 789 -19.58 0.24 3.21
N TYR A 790 -18.88 0.90 4.11
CA TYR A 790 -19.42 1.88 5.02
C TYR A 790 -19.26 3.28 4.44
N TRP A 791 -20.39 3.94 4.20
CA TRP A 791 -20.42 5.30 3.69
C TRP A 791 -20.07 6.31 4.75
N GLY A 792 -19.06 7.12 4.44
CA GLY A 792 -18.67 8.27 5.23
C GLY A 792 -19.72 9.36 5.27
N GLY A 793 -19.56 10.32 6.16
CA GLY A 793 -20.44 11.48 6.27
C GLY A 793 -20.22 12.26 7.57
N PRO A 794 -20.83 13.45 7.70
CA PRO A 794 -20.58 14.33 8.84
C PRO A 794 -20.90 13.73 10.19
N ASP A 795 -21.75 12.68 10.23
CA ASP A 795 -22.10 11.96 11.45
C ASP A 795 -21.26 10.70 11.69
N GLY A 796 -20.18 10.52 10.91
CA GLY A 796 -19.33 9.33 10.93
C GLY A 796 -20.01 8.09 10.31
N PHE A 797 -19.61 6.88 10.71
CA PHE A 797 -20.05 5.61 10.14
C PHE A 797 -21.15 4.91 10.95
N SER A 798 -22.14 4.35 10.29
CA SER A 798 -23.22 3.60 10.95
C SER A 798 -23.65 2.39 10.12
N ALA A 799 -24.14 1.35 10.80
CA ALA A 799 -24.68 0.16 10.14
C ALA A 799 -25.89 0.46 9.22
N SER A 800 -26.58 1.56 9.45
CA SER A 800 -27.68 2.03 8.59
C SER A 800 -27.22 2.71 7.32
N ARG A 801 -25.92 3.06 7.24
CA ARG A 801 -25.27 3.74 6.12
C ARG A 801 -24.17 2.87 5.53
N ARG A 802 -24.47 1.61 5.31
CA ARG A 802 -23.55 0.65 4.69
C ARG A 802 -24.17 0.02 3.45
N ALA A 803 -23.34 -0.33 2.51
CA ALA A 803 -23.67 -1.21 1.43
C ALA A 803 -23.08 -2.60 1.68
N LEU A 804 -23.82 -3.62 1.20
CA LEU A 804 -23.37 -5.01 1.27
C LEU A 804 -22.81 -5.40 -0.08
N ILE A 805 -21.56 -5.80 -0.12
CA ILE A 805 -20.90 -6.28 -1.32
C ILE A 805 -20.84 -7.78 -1.24
N PRO A 806 -21.72 -8.49 -1.99
CA PRO A 806 -21.75 -9.92 -2.02
C PRO A 806 -20.38 -10.47 -2.40
N GLY A 807 -19.80 -11.25 -1.53
CA GLY A 807 -18.53 -11.86 -1.73
C GLY A 807 -18.51 -13.28 -1.22
N LEU A 808 -17.45 -13.97 -1.50
CA LEU A 808 -17.21 -15.33 -1.08
C LEU A 808 -15.77 -15.51 -0.55
N GLY A 809 -15.55 -15.00 0.66
CA GLY A 809 -14.42 -15.28 1.51
C GLY A 809 -13.01 -14.91 1.06
N PRO A 810 -12.69 -13.67 0.65
CA PRO A 810 -11.34 -13.29 0.22
C PRO A 810 -10.31 -13.20 1.36
N HIS A 811 -9.03 -13.44 1.04
CA HIS A 811 -7.85 -13.21 1.85
C HIS A 811 -6.99 -12.10 1.24
N LEU A 812 -6.74 -11.06 1.97
CA LEU A 812 -5.82 -9.96 1.67
C LEU A 812 -6.06 -9.20 0.36
N PHE A 813 -6.00 -7.91 0.49
CA PHE A 813 -6.06 -6.97 -0.61
C PHE A 813 -4.71 -6.60 -1.15
N ASN A 814 -4.76 -5.70 -2.11
CA ASN A 814 -3.59 -4.96 -2.48
C ASN A 814 -2.96 -4.32 -1.24
N LEU A 815 -1.87 -4.89 -0.84
CA LEU A 815 -1.02 -4.36 0.20
C LEU A 815 -0.24 -3.15 -0.28
N THR A 816 -0.46 -2.78 -1.51
CA THR A 816 -0.04 -1.50 -2.07
C THR A 816 -0.95 -0.37 -1.59
N ASP A 817 -1.31 -0.36 -0.33
CA ASP A 817 -1.43 0.90 0.33
C ASP A 817 -0.02 1.46 0.40
N ILE A 818 0.40 2.05 -0.68
CA ILE A 818 1.63 2.77 -0.82
C ILE A 818 1.45 4.08 -0.09
N GLY A 819 1.45 3.95 1.15
CA GLY A 819 1.21 5.05 2.00
C GLY A 819 2.40 5.34 2.84
N ASN A 820 3.49 5.69 2.21
CA ASN A 820 4.38 6.60 2.87
C ASN A 820 3.69 7.94 2.94
N ILE A 821 2.94 8.20 4.00
CA ILE A 821 2.19 9.43 4.02
C ILE A 821 2.37 10.10 5.35
N HIS A 822 3.16 11.15 5.33
CA HIS A 822 3.07 12.21 6.31
C HIS A 822 1.65 12.81 6.36
N ASP A 823 0.87 12.58 5.29
CA ASP A 823 -0.41 13.25 5.08
C ASP A 823 -1.12 12.55 3.91
N ARG A 824 -2.09 11.67 4.19
CA ARG A 824 -2.91 11.03 3.15
C ARG A 824 -4.05 11.95 2.71
N THR A 825 -3.70 13.08 2.16
CA THR A 825 -4.64 14.05 1.59
C THR A 825 -4.72 13.95 0.06
N ASP A 826 -4.42 12.80 -0.54
CA ASP A 826 -4.31 12.63 -2.00
C ASP A 826 -3.31 13.62 -2.64
N ARG A 827 -2.33 14.05 -1.87
CA ARG A 827 -1.40 15.12 -2.21
C ARG A 827 0.03 14.68 -1.91
N TYR A 828 0.88 14.72 -2.92
CA TYR A 828 2.25 14.21 -2.88
C TYR A 828 3.22 15.34 -3.21
N ASP A 829 4.08 15.70 -2.28
CA ASP A 829 4.96 16.85 -2.40
C ASP A 829 6.36 16.46 -2.90
N TYR A 830 6.80 17.19 -3.92
CA TYR A 830 8.19 17.26 -4.33
C TYR A 830 8.74 18.64 -3.98
N ILE A 831 9.89 18.70 -3.32
CA ILE A 831 10.59 19.93 -2.99
C ILE A 831 11.87 19.99 -3.82
N SER A 832 12.05 21.05 -4.61
CA SER A 832 13.25 21.23 -5.43
C SER A 832 14.52 21.38 -4.58
N GLU A 833 15.68 21.10 -5.16
CA GLU A 833 16.91 21.62 -4.59
C GLU A 833 16.83 23.15 -4.45
N PRO A 834 17.56 23.77 -3.51
CA PRO A 834 17.72 25.22 -3.47
C PRO A 834 18.32 25.76 -4.77
N ILE A 835 17.62 26.67 -5.40
CA ILE A 835 18.02 27.29 -6.66
C ILE A 835 18.63 28.67 -6.35
N GLU A 836 19.87 28.87 -6.75
CA GLU A 836 20.56 30.15 -6.58
C GLU A 836 20.29 31.06 -7.78
N GLY A 837 19.83 32.27 -7.51
CA GLY A 837 19.64 33.33 -8.47
C GLY A 837 20.73 34.40 -8.36
N ASP A 838 20.63 35.42 -9.17
CA ASP A 838 21.55 36.57 -9.18
C ASP A 838 21.30 37.60 -8.07
N GLY A 839 20.30 37.33 -7.20
CA GLY A 839 19.89 38.23 -6.11
C GLY A 839 18.80 39.22 -6.50
N SER A 840 18.32 39.15 -7.73
CA SER A 840 17.14 39.89 -8.21
C SER A 840 15.83 39.22 -7.79
N GLU A 841 14.72 39.85 -8.15
CA GLU A 841 13.39 39.33 -7.94
C GLU A 841 13.10 38.15 -8.90
N TRP A 842 12.57 37.05 -8.38
CA TRP A 842 12.11 35.93 -9.20
C TRP A 842 10.81 36.30 -9.91
N SER A 843 10.80 36.27 -11.22
CA SER A 843 9.73 36.86 -12.02
C SER A 843 8.60 35.91 -12.38
N SER A 844 8.91 34.61 -12.58
CA SER A 844 7.93 33.67 -13.05
C SER A 844 8.23 32.22 -12.70
N LEU A 845 7.14 31.47 -12.52
CA LEU A 845 7.13 30.01 -12.39
C LEU A 845 6.30 29.45 -13.55
N SER A 846 6.86 28.49 -14.26
CA SER A 846 6.17 27.77 -15.31
C SER A 846 6.54 26.29 -15.30
N TRP A 847 5.61 25.46 -15.73
CA TRP A 847 5.80 24.01 -15.77
C TRP A 847 5.06 23.37 -16.94
N LYS A 848 5.49 22.16 -17.29
CA LYS A 848 4.76 21.25 -18.16
C LYS A 848 4.34 20.06 -17.34
N ALA A 849 3.06 19.76 -17.36
CA ALA A 849 2.50 18.61 -16.67
C ALA A 849 1.38 17.99 -17.51
N GLU A 850 1.23 16.70 -17.43
CA GLU A 850 0.08 15.96 -17.88
C GLU A 850 -0.83 15.80 -16.66
N THR A 851 -2.08 16.16 -16.76
CA THR A 851 -3.03 16.12 -15.65
C THR A 851 -4.32 15.45 -16.13
N PRO A 852 -4.32 14.13 -16.30
CA PRO A 852 -5.49 13.40 -16.73
C PRO A 852 -6.62 13.54 -15.71
N PHE A 853 -7.84 13.57 -16.20
CA PHE A 853 -9.08 13.65 -15.45
C PHE A 853 -9.10 14.74 -14.37
N ARG A 854 -9.19 14.38 -13.08
CA ARG A 854 -9.27 15.35 -11.97
C ARG A 854 -7.92 15.60 -11.30
N THR A 855 -6.86 15.01 -11.80
CA THR A 855 -5.53 15.23 -11.28
C THR A 855 -5.05 16.66 -11.58
N ARG A 856 -4.15 17.16 -10.79
CA ARG A 856 -3.54 18.48 -10.98
C ARG A 856 -2.18 18.55 -10.31
N VAL A 857 -1.40 19.54 -10.73
CA VAL A 857 -0.15 19.89 -10.06
C VAL A 857 -0.27 21.30 -9.51
N GLU A 858 0.00 21.46 -8.23
CA GLU A 858 -0.03 22.72 -7.50
C GLU A 858 1.38 23.11 -7.10
N PHE A 859 1.62 24.40 -7.01
CA PHE A 859 2.95 24.89 -6.63
C PHE A 859 2.87 25.93 -5.52
N GLN A 860 3.87 25.89 -4.65
CA GLN A 860 4.25 26.97 -3.76
C GLN A 860 5.74 27.22 -3.90
N VAL A 861 6.18 28.43 -3.59
CA VAL A 861 7.59 28.80 -3.57
C VAL A 861 7.96 29.35 -2.21
N ARG A 862 9.22 29.22 -1.85
CA ARG A 862 9.81 29.96 -0.74
C ARG A 862 11.12 30.59 -1.19
N THR A 863 11.43 31.77 -0.67
CA THR A 863 12.62 32.53 -1.04
C THR A 863 13.34 33.07 0.18
N ALA A 864 14.65 33.24 0.09
CA ALA A 864 15.45 33.79 1.17
C ALA A 864 16.72 34.48 0.64
N GLY A 865 17.30 35.35 1.45
CA GLY A 865 18.59 36.00 1.14
C GLY A 865 19.76 35.03 1.21
N THR A 866 19.71 34.06 2.10
CA THR A 866 20.72 33.01 2.28
C THR A 866 20.11 31.64 2.16
N ARG A 867 20.94 30.65 1.84
CA ARG A 867 20.46 29.26 1.77
C ARG A 867 19.95 28.75 3.14
N GLN A 868 20.58 29.20 4.22
CA GLN A 868 20.24 28.73 5.57
C GLN A 868 18.88 29.28 6.04
N GLU A 869 18.53 30.51 5.63
CA GLU A 869 17.21 31.09 5.91
C GLU A 869 16.10 30.43 5.10
N LEU A 870 16.44 29.81 3.96
CA LEU A 870 15.46 29.18 3.08
C LEU A 870 14.72 28.04 3.78
N ASP A 871 15.38 27.27 4.63
CA ASP A 871 14.78 26.12 5.31
C ASP A 871 13.70 26.52 6.32
N SER A 872 13.79 27.74 6.85
CA SER A 872 12.80 28.32 7.75
C SER A 872 11.77 29.26 7.08
N ALA A 873 11.94 29.51 5.77
CA ALA A 873 11.04 30.37 5.02
C ALA A 873 9.69 29.67 4.77
N GLU A 874 8.61 30.43 4.92
CA GLU A 874 7.26 29.92 4.65
C GLU A 874 7.03 29.65 3.16
N TRP A 875 6.23 28.62 2.89
CA TRP A 875 5.77 28.32 1.55
C TRP A 875 4.65 29.28 1.14
N GLU A 876 4.80 29.95 0.02
CA GLU A 876 3.86 30.95 -0.47
C GLU A 876 3.33 30.62 -1.87
N GLY A 877 2.04 30.81 -2.04
CA GLY A 877 1.37 30.83 -3.32
C GLY A 877 1.07 32.28 -3.77
N PRO A 878 0.23 32.48 -4.80
CA PRO A 878 -0.01 33.79 -5.39
C PRO A 878 -0.69 34.81 -4.46
N SER A 879 -1.25 34.36 -3.35
CA SER A 879 -1.97 35.19 -2.37
C SER A 879 -1.57 34.90 -0.91
N GLY A 880 -0.34 34.37 -0.70
CA GLY A 880 0.19 33.97 0.61
C GLY A 880 0.20 32.47 0.85
N SER A 881 0.54 32.08 2.07
CA SER A 881 0.83 30.67 2.42
C SER A 881 -0.37 29.71 2.27
N ALA A 882 -1.58 30.19 2.41
CA ALA A 882 -2.80 29.40 2.21
C ALA A 882 -3.18 29.18 0.74
N SER A 883 -2.43 29.72 -0.22
CA SER A 883 -2.74 29.63 -1.65
C SER A 883 -1.68 28.85 -2.42
N VAL A 884 -2.06 28.33 -3.60
CA VAL A 884 -1.18 27.57 -4.48
C VAL A 884 -1.28 28.08 -5.92
N TYR A 885 -0.18 28.00 -6.66
CA TYR A 885 -0.20 28.24 -8.10
C TYR A 885 -0.74 26.99 -8.80
N VAL A 886 -1.86 27.13 -9.48
CA VAL A 886 -2.51 26.05 -10.26
C VAL A 886 -2.29 26.24 -11.76
N ARG A 887 -1.64 27.33 -12.16
CA ARG A 887 -1.30 27.68 -13.56
C ARG A 887 0.04 28.41 -13.59
N PRO A 888 0.83 28.21 -14.66
CA PRO A 888 2.02 29.01 -14.88
C PRO A 888 1.72 30.52 -14.82
N GLY A 889 2.61 31.27 -14.19
CA GLY A 889 2.39 32.71 -14.05
C GLY A 889 3.56 33.46 -13.40
N ALA A 890 3.32 34.74 -13.16
CA ALA A 890 4.27 35.57 -12.47
C ALA A 890 4.34 35.21 -10.97
N LEU A 891 5.54 35.15 -10.45
CA LEU A 891 5.77 35.05 -9.01
C LEU A 891 5.50 36.42 -8.37
N ARG A 892 4.88 36.41 -7.21
CA ARG A 892 4.60 37.63 -6.45
C ARG A 892 5.41 37.60 -5.14
N ASN A 893 6.05 38.71 -4.85
CA ASN A 893 6.87 38.89 -3.64
C ASN A 893 8.03 37.89 -3.50
N ALA A 894 8.41 37.22 -4.55
CA ALA A 894 9.49 36.22 -4.54
C ALA A 894 10.84 36.93 -4.63
N THR A 895 11.30 37.49 -3.52
CA THR A 895 12.56 38.22 -3.42
C THR A 895 13.60 37.42 -2.64
N GLY A 896 14.84 37.45 -3.09
CA GLY A 896 15.94 36.75 -2.41
C GLY A 896 16.84 36.04 -3.40
N ARG A 897 18.05 35.75 -2.95
CA ARG A 897 19.06 35.05 -3.76
C ARG A 897 18.73 33.58 -4.00
N TRP A 898 17.99 32.97 -3.05
CA TRP A 898 17.65 31.57 -3.08
C TRP A 898 16.15 31.36 -3.22
N LEU A 899 15.79 30.39 -4.02
CA LEU A 899 14.40 29.95 -4.20
C LEU A 899 14.33 28.43 -4.11
N GLN A 900 13.28 27.92 -3.50
CA GLN A 900 12.80 26.57 -3.68
C GLN A 900 11.35 26.60 -4.13
N PHE A 901 10.96 25.66 -4.95
CA PHE A 901 9.54 25.39 -5.18
C PHE A 901 9.15 24.04 -4.58
N LYS A 902 7.94 23.98 -4.13
CA LYS A 902 7.25 22.75 -3.78
C LYS A 902 6.21 22.49 -4.87
N ALA A 903 6.29 21.33 -5.50
CA ALA A 903 5.29 20.85 -6.43
C ALA A 903 4.46 19.77 -5.71
N THR A 904 3.15 20.01 -5.61
CA THR A 904 2.21 19.05 -5.05
C THR A 904 1.46 18.38 -6.18
N LEU A 905 1.66 17.09 -6.37
CA LEU A 905 0.89 16.25 -7.26
C LEU A 905 -0.41 15.89 -6.51
N VAL A 906 -1.55 16.12 -7.12
CA VAL A 906 -2.86 15.86 -6.51
C VAL A 906 -3.61 14.82 -7.32
N SER A 907 -3.93 13.71 -6.68
CA SER A 907 -4.74 12.62 -7.21
C SER A 907 -5.89 12.35 -6.23
N PRO A 908 -7.09 12.88 -6.47
CA PRO A 908 -8.18 12.86 -5.48
C PRO A 908 -8.68 11.47 -5.09
N ASP A 909 -8.41 10.47 -5.90
CA ASP A 909 -8.87 9.10 -5.73
C ASP A 909 -7.75 8.06 -5.95
N ASP A 910 -6.49 8.53 -6.08
CA ASP A 910 -5.32 7.71 -6.47
C ASP A 910 -5.54 6.89 -7.76
N ALA A 911 -6.60 7.23 -8.52
CA ALA A 911 -6.93 6.53 -9.75
C ALA A 911 -5.93 6.85 -10.86
N ASN A 912 -5.55 8.11 -10.98
CA ASN A 912 -4.68 8.62 -12.03
C ASN A 912 -3.46 9.32 -11.47
N THR A 913 -2.36 9.28 -12.20
CA THR A 913 -1.15 10.02 -11.86
C THR A 913 -1.04 11.31 -12.68
N PRO A 914 -0.90 12.49 -12.04
CA PRO A 914 -0.39 13.66 -12.73
C PRO A 914 1.10 13.46 -13.00
N VAL A 915 1.56 13.78 -14.21
CA VAL A 915 2.98 13.67 -14.59
C VAL A 915 3.57 15.06 -14.70
N LEU A 916 4.52 15.41 -13.84
CA LEU A 916 5.24 16.67 -13.90
C LEU A 916 6.52 16.52 -14.75
N ARG A 917 6.52 17.05 -15.97
CA ARG A 917 7.62 16.89 -16.94
C ARG A 917 8.75 17.91 -16.79
N SER A 918 8.42 19.15 -16.44
CA SER A 918 9.45 20.18 -16.25
C SER A 918 8.94 21.35 -15.45
N VAL A 919 9.84 21.97 -14.70
CA VAL A 919 9.59 23.25 -14.01
C VAL A 919 10.67 24.24 -14.40
N THR A 920 10.27 25.46 -14.72
CA THR A 920 11.17 26.56 -15.02
C THR A 920 10.87 27.74 -14.11
N VAL A 921 11.88 28.22 -13.39
CA VAL A 921 11.85 29.47 -12.62
C VAL A 921 12.76 30.51 -13.27
N ARG A 922 12.32 31.74 -13.29
CA ARG A 922 13.07 32.87 -13.91
C ARG A 922 13.06 34.07 -12.99
#